data_96df658a83b0c01bceaa7c90a61779a4
#
_entry.id   96df658a83b0c01bceaa7c90a61779a4
#
_cell.length_a   1.000
_cell.length_b   1.000
_cell.length_c   1.000
_cell.angle_alpha   90.00
_cell.angle_beta   90.00
_cell.angle_gamma   90.00
#
_symmetry.space_group_name_H-M   'P 1'
#
loop_
_entity.id
_entity.type
_entity.pdbx_description
1 polymer ?
#
loop_
_entity_poly.entity_id
_entity_poly.type
_entity_poly.pdbx_seq_one_letter_code
_entity_poly.pdbx_strand_id
1 'polypeptide(L)'
;MNIASVIVDIPTQALDTPYSYAVPDEMLVGEGGRPAAVGCAVLVTLGGRKAVGYIVGLEEVVPSPDEGADLWGTPQSAADLKQVEAVLSAPFFDEEGAACALWLAERYAAPLSECARLFTPPRAVPRIVRGRDGRWRVEEPAIGEVDDRWVTRGPAFDAFVPRKNAVKQQEVLAAVGAGDVRVAELSREFGAVGSTLKALGAKGAVTVERRRRMRGMEDGASRAGAPAGGPAAPAPTAAPQLTEGQQAAVAAIEAARAAGDGRVVLVDGVTGSGKTEVYLQAIERTLAEGRRAIVLVPEISLTPQTVARFRGRFGDAVAVMHSRMSDGERYDQWDFIKSGAAKVVVGARSALFTPAANVGLIVIDEEHEGSYKQDSSPRYRARDVAEWMMARAGGALVLGSATPSIEALYQVNKNPRWTAAALPERANGRPMPAIEVVDMAAEFASGSRAMFSGRLARALGEELAQGRKAVLLLNQRGFAKFLLCRDCGFVPECPHCSTSLTYHEQGAKLVCHHCGYTVAAPPTCPECGSPYLKKFGAGTQRVETELRQLLDGLPGVGPTVPIIRMDADTTQAKGAHQELLESFAAADAAVLLGTQMIAKGLDFDDVTLVGVINADTQLHLPDYRAGERTFQLIEQVAGRAGRAELDGRVMVQTYEADDVAIRAAATYNRGMFLRAELPKRKLLGYPPYVRMANVLLWGADEHAVATEAELLHAQLAELIRNEVGERWQVLPAVPCVLAKLRNTYRYHIVVKAPLGDDLSAPLVRLFRARKVNPAVNAAVDIDPVDLL
;
A
#
# COMPACT_ATOMS: atom_id res chain seq x y z
N MET A 1 -0.85 -29.08 32.59
CA MET A 1 -2.04 -28.33 32.20
C MET A 1 -1.64 -27.32 31.11
N ASN A 2 -2.41 -27.23 30.06
CA ASN A 2 -2.07 -26.33 28.98
C ASN A 2 -2.85 -25.03 29.07
N ILE A 3 -2.14 -23.91 28.95
CA ILE A 3 -2.69 -22.56 29.00
C ILE A 3 -2.49 -21.88 27.65
N ALA A 4 -3.56 -21.36 27.07
CA ALA A 4 -3.51 -20.53 25.89
C ALA A 4 -3.57 -19.05 26.25
N SER A 5 -2.64 -18.27 25.70
CA SER A 5 -2.73 -16.82 25.65
C SER A 5 -3.60 -16.43 24.44
N VAL A 6 -4.73 -15.79 24.70
CA VAL A 6 -5.76 -15.52 23.69
C VAL A 6 -6.01 -14.02 23.55
N ILE A 7 -5.88 -13.49 22.33
CA ILE A 7 -6.37 -12.15 21.98
C ILE A 7 -7.85 -12.25 21.66
N VAL A 8 -8.69 -11.59 22.44
CA VAL A 8 -10.15 -11.57 22.18
C VAL A 8 -10.46 -10.60 21.05
N ASP A 9 -11.26 -11.03 20.08
CA ASP A 9 -11.55 -10.30 18.83
C ASP A 9 -12.55 -9.15 19.02
N ILE A 10 -12.19 -8.19 19.90
CA ILE A 10 -12.96 -6.98 20.18
C ILE A 10 -12.04 -5.78 19.94
N PRO A 11 -12.39 -4.87 18.99
CA PRO A 11 -11.53 -3.73 18.64
C PRO A 11 -11.63 -2.62 19.69
N THR A 12 -10.93 -2.78 20.79
CA THR A 12 -10.85 -1.79 21.87
C THR A 12 -9.46 -1.79 22.49
N GLN A 13 -8.97 -0.62 22.84
CA GLN A 13 -7.70 -0.48 23.57
C GLN A 13 -7.80 -0.93 25.04
N ALA A 14 -9.00 -1.12 25.56
CA ALA A 14 -9.19 -1.63 26.92
C ALA A 14 -8.85 -3.13 27.08
N LEU A 15 -8.66 -3.86 25.97
CA LEU A 15 -8.31 -5.27 25.92
C LEU A 15 -6.90 -5.45 25.30
N ASP A 16 -5.90 -4.81 25.88
CA ASP A 16 -4.55 -4.67 25.32
C ASP A 16 -3.57 -5.76 25.73
N THR A 17 -4.01 -6.75 26.47
CA THR A 17 -3.21 -7.90 26.87
C THR A 17 -3.93 -9.18 26.47
N PRO A 18 -3.19 -10.22 26.02
CA PRO A 18 -3.79 -11.54 25.86
C PRO A 18 -4.33 -12.06 27.17
N TYR A 19 -5.45 -12.76 27.12
CA TYR A 19 -6.08 -13.39 28.29
C TYR A 19 -5.70 -14.86 28.36
N SER A 20 -5.47 -15.36 29.57
CA SER A 20 -5.15 -16.76 29.82
C SER A 20 -6.42 -17.60 29.90
N TYR A 21 -6.46 -18.71 29.16
CA TYR A 21 -7.51 -19.71 29.15
C TYR A 21 -6.91 -21.10 29.28
N ALA A 22 -7.53 -21.97 30.07
CA ALA A 22 -7.17 -23.38 30.10
C ALA A 22 -7.60 -24.06 28.80
N VAL A 23 -6.74 -24.91 28.26
CA VAL A 23 -7.03 -25.73 27.08
C VAL A 23 -7.22 -27.16 27.49
N PRO A 24 -8.43 -27.76 27.29
CA PRO A 24 -8.66 -29.18 27.56
C PRO A 24 -7.74 -30.05 26.72
N ASP A 25 -7.22 -31.14 27.31
CA ASP A 25 -6.27 -32.05 26.64
C ASP A 25 -6.88 -32.67 25.36
N GLU A 26 -8.17 -32.92 25.33
CA GLU A 26 -8.93 -33.39 24.16
C GLU A 26 -8.78 -32.43 22.96
N MET A 27 -8.70 -31.11 23.22
CA MET A 27 -8.53 -30.11 22.18
C MET A 27 -7.11 -30.01 21.65
N LEU A 28 -6.10 -30.45 22.41
CA LEU A 28 -4.71 -30.47 21.95
C LEU A 28 -4.47 -31.60 20.94
N VAL A 29 -5.10 -32.77 21.17
CA VAL A 29 -4.99 -33.95 20.30
C VAL A 29 -5.98 -33.88 19.13
N GLY A 30 -6.96 -32.96 19.18
CA GLY A 30 -7.99 -32.82 18.15
C GLY A 30 -9.04 -33.92 18.19
N GLU A 31 -9.24 -34.59 19.32
CA GLU A 31 -10.33 -35.58 19.49
C GLU A 31 -11.67 -34.89 19.32
N GLY A 32 -12.39 -35.28 18.27
CA GLY A 32 -13.70 -34.72 17.90
C GLY A 32 -13.66 -33.39 17.13
N GLY A 33 -12.48 -32.89 16.74
CA GLY A 33 -12.37 -31.62 16.03
C GLY A 33 -10.96 -31.28 15.53
N ARG A 34 -10.66 -29.99 15.51
CA ARG A 34 -9.34 -29.46 15.15
C ARG A 34 -8.47 -29.29 16.38
N PRO A 35 -7.17 -29.59 16.33
CA PRO A 35 -6.26 -29.37 17.45
C PRO A 35 -6.08 -27.88 17.71
N ALA A 36 -6.00 -27.51 18.99
CA ALA A 36 -5.65 -26.15 19.41
C ALA A 36 -4.15 -25.90 19.14
N ALA A 37 -3.85 -24.81 18.45
CA ALA A 37 -2.50 -24.36 18.15
C ALA A 37 -2.44 -22.83 18.06
N VAL A 38 -1.24 -22.28 18.13
CA VAL A 38 -1.03 -20.84 17.88
C VAL A 38 -1.61 -20.48 16.50
N GLY A 39 -2.33 -19.37 16.42
CA GLY A 39 -3.01 -18.89 15.22
C GLY A 39 -4.42 -19.44 15.00
N CYS A 40 -4.90 -20.37 15.80
CA CYS A 40 -6.30 -20.83 15.74
C CYS A 40 -7.26 -19.76 16.25
N ALA A 41 -8.40 -19.62 15.58
CA ALA A 41 -9.56 -18.95 16.16
C ALA A 41 -10.25 -19.88 17.14
N VAL A 42 -10.62 -19.36 18.31
CA VAL A 42 -11.26 -20.12 19.39
C VAL A 42 -12.50 -19.42 19.93
N LEU A 43 -13.43 -20.18 20.46
CA LEU A 43 -14.57 -19.69 21.22
C LEU A 43 -14.17 -19.57 22.71
N VAL A 44 -14.32 -18.37 23.24
CA VAL A 44 -14.03 -18.09 24.64
C VAL A 44 -15.16 -17.29 25.29
N THR A 45 -15.20 -17.26 26.63
CA THR A 45 -16.12 -16.40 27.39
C THR A 45 -15.36 -15.29 28.09
N LEU A 46 -15.66 -14.01 27.73
CA LEU A 46 -15.15 -12.83 28.39
C LEU A 46 -16.30 -12.05 29.03
N GLY A 47 -16.21 -11.73 30.34
CA GLY A 47 -17.24 -10.96 31.05
C GLY A 47 -18.65 -11.53 30.92
N GLY A 48 -18.80 -12.87 30.84
CA GLY A 48 -20.10 -13.54 30.66
C GLY A 48 -20.65 -13.54 29.24
N ARG A 49 -19.90 -13.02 28.24
CA ARG A 49 -20.28 -13.02 26.82
C ARG A 49 -19.37 -13.95 26.04
N LYS A 50 -19.95 -14.62 25.05
CA LYS A 50 -19.18 -15.41 24.09
C LYS A 50 -18.45 -14.48 23.10
N ALA A 51 -17.19 -14.77 22.84
CA ALA A 51 -16.35 -14.03 21.91
C ALA A 51 -15.46 -14.98 21.09
N VAL A 52 -15.07 -14.57 19.89
CA VAL A 52 -13.98 -15.19 19.16
C VAL A 52 -12.67 -14.65 19.74
N GLY A 53 -11.66 -15.48 19.81
CA GLY A 53 -10.31 -15.06 20.15
C GLY A 53 -9.30 -15.79 19.26
N TYR A 54 -8.06 -15.32 19.26
CA TYR A 54 -6.94 -15.94 18.53
C TYR A 54 -5.89 -16.39 19.54
N ILE A 55 -5.47 -17.66 19.46
CA ILE A 55 -4.36 -18.17 20.29
C ILE A 55 -3.05 -17.55 19.78
N VAL A 56 -2.33 -16.86 20.64
CA VAL A 56 -1.03 -16.26 20.33
C VAL A 56 0.13 -16.85 21.13
N GLY A 57 -0.17 -17.72 22.08
CA GLY A 57 0.77 -18.51 22.83
C GLY A 57 0.08 -19.74 23.42
N LEU A 58 0.81 -20.83 23.51
CA LEU A 58 0.35 -22.08 24.13
C LEU A 58 1.50 -22.65 24.95
N GLU A 59 1.28 -22.75 26.26
CA GLU A 59 2.30 -23.18 27.21
C GLU A 59 1.80 -24.34 28.06
N GLU A 60 2.67 -25.31 28.31
CA GLU A 60 2.42 -26.38 29.28
C GLU A 60 2.93 -25.91 30.64
N VAL A 61 2.02 -25.69 31.57
CA VAL A 61 2.36 -25.33 32.96
C VAL A 61 2.29 -26.58 33.82
N VAL A 62 3.45 -26.96 34.36
CA VAL A 62 3.52 -28.02 35.38
C VAL A 62 3.22 -27.37 36.72
N PRO A 63 2.16 -27.77 37.44
CA PRO A 63 1.85 -27.16 38.75
C PRO A 63 3.03 -27.40 39.70
N SER A 64 3.64 -26.34 40.20
CA SER A 64 4.60 -26.46 41.29
C SER A 64 3.85 -26.62 42.62
N PRO A 65 4.19 -27.61 43.43
CA PRO A 65 3.49 -27.81 44.69
C PRO A 65 3.74 -26.72 45.76
N ASP A 66 4.68 -25.82 45.57
CA ASP A 66 5.22 -24.94 46.62
C ASP A 66 5.04 -23.41 46.36
N GLU A 67 4.34 -22.97 45.34
CA GLU A 67 4.11 -21.54 45.14
C GLU A 67 2.86 -21.07 45.91
N GLY A 68 3.11 -20.61 47.11
CA GLY A 68 2.18 -19.82 47.91
C GLY A 68 1.87 -18.49 47.25
N ALA A 69 0.68 -17.96 47.53
CA ALA A 69 0.12 -16.75 46.97
C ALA A 69 1.13 -15.63 46.74
N ASP A 70 1.29 -15.19 45.52
CA ASP A 70 1.99 -13.95 45.26
C ASP A 70 1.09 -12.76 45.69
N LEU A 71 1.76 -11.69 46.16
CA LEU A 71 1.13 -10.49 46.77
C LEU A 71 0.39 -9.62 45.73
N TRP A 72 0.32 -10.02 44.43
CA TRP A 72 -0.16 -9.21 43.33
C TRP A 72 -1.39 -9.77 42.63
N GLY A 73 -2.01 -10.86 43.12
CA GLY A 73 -3.32 -11.31 42.67
C GLY A 73 -3.36 -12.06 41.36
N THR A 74 -2.26 -12.70 40.92
CA THR A 74 -2.26 -13.63 39.79
C THR A 74 -3.14 -14.85 40.09
N PRO A 75 -3.96 -15.40 39.18
CA PRO A 75 -4.78 -16.57 39.42
C PRO A 75 -3.92 -17.76 39.84
N GLN A 76 -4.10 -18.22 41.07
CA GLN A 76 -3.17 -19.14 41.75
C GLN A 76 -3.47 -20.60 41.55
N SER A 77 -4.54 -20.94 40.89
CA SER A 77 -4.79 -22.32 40.49
C SER A 77 -5.36 -22.37 39.08
N ALA A 78 -4.97 -23.39 38.37
CA ALA A 78 -5.53 -23.74 37.07
C ALA A 78 -7.05 -23.97 37.12
N ALA A 79 -7.61 -24.21 38.25
CA ALA A 79 -9.03 -24.40 38.49
C ALA A 79 -9.87 -23.11 38.35
N ASP A 80 -9.20 -21.93 38.44
CA ASP A 80 -9.87 -20.63 38.32
C ASP A 80 -9.88 -20.06 36.89
N LEU A 81 -9.10 -20.66 35.98
CA LEU A 81 -9.05 -20.21 34.58
C LEU A 81 -10.30 -20.68 33.84
N LYS A 82 -10.89 -19.78 33.07
CA LYS A 82 -11.92 -20.14 32.10
C LYS A 82 -11.29 -21.00 31.01
N GLN A 83 -12.06 -21.93 30.48
CA GLN A 83 -11.60 -22.83 29.44
C GLN A 83 -11.89 -22.28 28.04
N VAL A 84 -11.07 -22.66 27.08
CA VAL A 84 -11.39 -22.60 25.64
C VAL A 84 -12.56 -23.55 25.41
N GLU A 85 -13.62 -23.07 24.79
CA GLU A 85 -14.86 -23.85 24.63
C GLU A 85 -14.89 -24.64 23.32
N ALA A 86 -14.28 -24.11 22.26
CA ALA A 86 -14.15 -24.77 20.98
C ALA A 86 -13.00 -24.17 20.15
N VAL A 87 -12.37 -25.00 19.32
CA VAL A 87 -11.45 -24.56 18.26
C VAL A 87 -12.24 -24.34 16.99
N LEU A 88 -12.29 -23.11 16.49
CA LEU A 88 -13.15 -22.68 15.39
C LEU A 88 -12.48 -22.76 14.00
N SER A 89 -11.14 -22.71 13.95
CA SER A 89 -10.39 -22.73 12.69
C SER A 89 -9.11 -23.54 12.79
N ALA A 90 -8.53 -23.91 11.65
CA ALA A 90 -7.11 -24.22 11.56
C ALA A 90 -6.29 -22.95 11.81
N PRO A 91 -4.97 -23.03 12.15
CA PRO A 91 -4.13 -21.85 12.36
C PRO A 91 -4.14 -20.92 11.15
N PHE A 92 -4.37 -19.64 11.36
CA PHE A 92 -4.22 -18.61 10.34
C PHE A 92 -2.78 -18.12 10.21
N PHE A 93 -2.06 -18.13 11.30
CA PHE A 93 -0.66 -17.70 11.42
C PHE A 93 0.09 -18.61 12.39
N ASP A 94 1.39 -18.51 12.37
CA ASP A 94 2.32 -19.22 13.26
C ASP A 94 2.78 -18.34 14.43
N GLU A 95 3.76 -18.81 15.19
CA GLU A 95 4.36 -18.09 16.32
C GLU A 95 4.98 -16.75 15.90
N GLU A 96 5.59 -16.69 14.71
CA GLU A 96 6.18 -15.45 14.19
C GLU A 96 5.08 -14.44 13.84
N GLY A 97 3.97 -14.89 13.27
CA GLY A 97 2.78 -14.04 13.03
C GLY A 97 2.17 -13.52 14.33
N ALA A 98 2.08 -14.37 15.37
CA ALA A 98 1.63 -13.96 16.69
C ALA A 98 2.56 -12.91 17.32
N ALA A 99 3.87 -13.15 17.28
CA ALA A 99 4.87 -12.19 17.78
C ALA A 99 4.82 -10.85 17.01
N CYS A 100 4.60 -10.89 15.69
CA CYS A 100 4.44 -9.69 14.89
C CYS A 100 3.17 -8.91 15.27
N ALA A 101 2.05 -9.59 15.53
CA ALA A 101 0.81 -8.94 15.95
C ALA A 101 0.97 -8.23 17.30
N LEU A 102 1.64 -8.85 18.27
CA LEU A 102 1.95 -8.24 19.56
C LEU A 102 2.87 -7.03 19.42
N TRP A 103 3.95 -7.16 18.65
CA TRP A 103 4.87 -6.07 18.35
C TRP A 103 4.19 -4.89 17.66
N LEU A 104 3.29 -5.16 16.69
CA LEU A 104 2.54 -4.12 16.01
C LEU A 104 1.66 -3.30 16.97
N ALA A 105 1.00 -3.98 17.91
CA ALA A 105 0.14 -3.32 18.90
C ALA A 105 0.94 -2.37 19.79
N GLU A 106 2.10 -2.79 20.28
CA GLU A 106 3.01 -1.95 21.07
C GLU A 106 3.61 -0.82 20.24
N ARG A 107 4.15 -1.14 19.06
CA ARG A 107 4.87 -0.20 18.20
C ARG A 107 4.00 0.93 17.65
N TYR A 108 2.72 0.64 17.37
CA TYR A 108 1.78 1.58 16.73
C TYR A 108 0.61 1.99 17.63
N ALA A 109 0.66 1.66 18.90
CA ALA A 109 -0.41 1.97 19.86
C ALA A 109 -1.81 1.54 19.35
N ALA A 110 -1.88 0.33 18.79
CA ALA A 110 -3.08 -0.17 18.14
C ALA A 110 -3.73 -1.32 18.94
N PRO A 111 -5.06 -1.53 18.83
CA PRO A 111 -5.74 -2.66 19.46
C PRO A 111 -5.18 -4.00 19.00
N LEU A 112 -4.91 -4.90 19.94
CA LEU A 112 -4.36 -6.24 19.68
C LEU A 112 -5.20 -7.03 18.66
N SER A 113 -6.52 -6.98 18.77
CA SER A 113 -7.43 -7.68 17.88
C SER A 113 -7.31 -7.20 16.42
N GLU A 114 -7.08 -5.90 16.21
CA GLU A 114 -6.88 -5.35 14.87
C GLU A 114 -5.54 -5.78 14.28
N CYS A 115 -4.49 -5.90 15.12
CA CYS A 115 -3.20 -6.42 14.70
C CYS A 115 -3.27 -7.90 14.34
N ALA A 116 -3.94 -8.74 15.14
CA ALA A 116 -4.13 -10.15 14.85
C ALA A 116 -4.95 -10.39 13.57
N ARG A 117 -5.96 -9.56 13.30
CA ARG A 117 -6.78 -9.64 12.07
C ARG A 117 -5.98 -9.42 10.79
N LEU A 118 -4.85 -8.73 10.83
CA LEU A 118 -4.00 -8.58 9.64
C LEU A 118 -3.51 -9.92 9.08
N PHE A 119 -3.35 -10.92 9.94
CA PHE A 119 -2.87 -12.25 9.60
C PHE A 119 -3.98 -13.23 9.24
N THR A 120 -5.23 -12.77 9.17
CA THR A 120 -6.38 -13.63 8.83
C THR A 120 -6.89 -13.28 7.43
N PRO A 121 -7.33 -14.28 6.64
CA PRO A 121 -7.94 -13.99 5.36
C PRO A 121 -9.30 -13.31 5.54
N PRO A 122 -9.66 -12.37 4.65
CA PRO A 122 -10.89 -11.59 4.78
C PRO A 122 -12.12 -12.49 4.83
N ARG A 123 -13.02 -12.25 5.79
CA ARG A 123 -14.29 -12.96 5.98
C ARG A 123 -14.18 -14.49 6.13
N ALA A 124 -12.99 -15.01 6.38
CA ALA A 124 -12.75 -16.44 6.61
C ALA A 124 -12.74 -16.82 8.09
N VAL A 125 -12.92 -15.84 8.98
CA VAL A 125 -13.02 -16.06 10.43
C VAL A 125 -14.49 -16.31 10.80
N PRO A 126 -14.81 -17.38 11.55
CA PRO A 126 -16.15 -17.62 12.08
C PRO A 126 -16.64 -16.45 12.95
N ARG A 127 -17.94 -16.25 12.97
CA ARG A 127 -18.58 -15.19 13.76
C ARG A 127 -19.49 -15.76 14.81
N ILE A 128 -19.65 -15.03 15.91
CA ILE A 128 -20.62 -15.38 16.94
C ILE A 128 -21.82 -14.46 16.79
N VAL A 129 -22.97 -15.07 16.54
CA VAL A 129 -24.24 -14.35 16.39
C VAL A 129 -25.23 -14.80 17.48
N ARG A 130 -26.06 -13.87 17.93
CA ARG A 130 -27.12 -14.19 18.87
C ARG A 130 -28.39 -14.50 18.06
N GLY A 131 -28.85 -15.75 18.13
CA GLY A 131 -30.09 -16.19 17.49
C GLY A 131 -31.34 -15.47 18.04
N ARG A 132 -32.44 -15.52 17.29
CA ARG A 132 -33.74 -14.97 17.76
C ARG A 132 -34.25 -15.65 19.05
N ASP A 133 -33.78 -16.83 19.33
CA ASP A 133 -34.04 -17.62 20.55
C ASP A 133 -33.15 -17.18 21.74
N GLY A 134 -32.33 -16.14 21.55
CA GLY A 134 -31.39 -15.62 22.55
C GLY A 134 -30.13 -16.45 22.75
N ARG A 135 -29.97 -17.59 22.07
CA ARG A 135 -28.80 -18.47 22.18
C ARG A 135 -27.69 -17.97 21.27
N TRP A 136 -26.46 -18.15 21.72
CA TRP A 136 -25.27 -17.88 20.92
C TRP A 136 -25.01 -19.03 19.95
N ARG A 137 -24.71 -18.69 18.71
CA ARG A 137 -24.38 -19.66 17.64
C ARG A 137 -23.11 -19.19 16.94
N VAL A 138 -22.28 -20.16 16.57
CA VAL A 138 -21.14 -19.92 15.67
C VAL A 138 -21.68 -19.96 14.24
N GLU A 139 -21.46 -18.87 13.49
CA GLU A 139 -21.75 -18.78 12.07
C GLU A 139 -20.47 -19.10 11.31
N GLU A 140 -20.55 -20.09 10.41
CA GLU A 140 -19.43 -20.47 9.56
C GLU A 140 -18.98 -19.30 8.69
N PRO A 141 -17.69 -19.25 8.30
CA PRO A 141 -17.18 -18.21 7.43
C PRO A 141 -17.97 -18.14 6.12
N ALA A 142 -18.25 -16.91 5.66
CA ALA A 142 -18.93 -16.69 4.39
C ALA A 142 -18.07 -17.08 3.17
N ILE A 143 -16.76 -17.21 3.38
CA ILE A 143 -15.78 -17.52 2.34
C ILE A 143 -14.94 -18.71 2.77
N GLY A 144 -14.80 -19.65 1.86
CA GLY A 144 -14.01 -20.85 2.05
C GLY A 144 -13.63 -21.46 0.71
N GLU A 145 -13.17 -22.66 0.76
CA GLU A 145 -12.80 -23.45 -0.42
C GLU A 145 -13.99 -23.65 -1.36
N VAL A 146 -13.70 -23.62 -2.65
CA VAL A 146 -14.68 -23.92 -3.70
C VAL A 146 -14.13 -25.04 -4.58
N ASP A 147 -14.93 -26.05 -4.81
CA ASP A 147 -14.61 -27.14 -5.69
C ASP A 147 -15.44 -27.06 -6.98
N ASP A 148 -14.78 -27.26 -8.11
CA ASP A 148 -15.43 -27.55 -9.38
C ASP A 148 -15.59 -29.06 -9.57
N ARG A 149 -16.69 -29.45 -10.19
CA ARG A 149 -16.91 -30.82 -10.59
C ARG A 149 -16.32 -31.02 -11.98
N TRP A 150 -15.37 -31.95 -12.09
CA TRP A 150 -14.72 -32.33 -13.33
C TRP A 150 -15.21 -33.71 -13.78
N VAL A 151 -15.31 -33.88 -15.08
CA VAL A 151 -15.62 -35.15 -15.72
C VAL A 151 -14.36 -35.65 -16.42
N THR A 152 -13.92 -36.81 -16.02
CA THR A 152 -12.73 -37.50 -16.52
C THR A 152 -13.13 -38.81 -17.18
N ARG A 153 -12.23 -39.41 -17.96
CA ARG A 153 -12.42 -40.76 -18.51
C ARG A 153 -12.53 -41.76 -17.36
N GLY A 154 -13.60 -42.55 -17.37
CA GLY A 154 -13.76 -43.66 -16.46
C GLY A 154 -13.07 -44.92 -16.94
N PRO A 155 -12.94 -45.97 -16.10
CA PRO A 155 -12.26 -47.22 -16.44
C PRO A 155 -12.85 -47.96 -17.64
N ALA A 156 -14.10 -47.71 -17.97
CA ALA A 156 -14.78 -48.31 -19.11
C ALA A 156 -14.96 -47.36 -20.30
N PHE A 157 -14.25 -46.23 -20.32
CA PHE A 157 -14.43 -45.17 -21.35
C PHE A 157 -14.26 -45.70 -22.77
N ASP A 158 -13.16 -46.40 -23.06
CA ASP A 158 -12.83 -46.87 -24.40
C ASP A 158 -13.66 -48.08 -24.84
N ALA A 159 -14.25 -48.83 -23.88
CA ALA A 159 -15.09 -49.98 -24.15
C ALA A 159 -16.59 -49.61 -24.26
N PHE A 160 -16.97 -48.43 -23.83
CA PHE A 160 -18.38 -48.02 -23.79
C PHE A 160 -18.85 -47.39 -25.11
N VAL A 161 -19.83 -48.00 -25.74
CA VAL A 161 -20.48 -47.50 -26.97
C VAL A 161 -21.87 -46.97 -26.61
N PRO A 162 -22.13 -45.66 -26.76
CA PRO A 162 -23.46 -45.11 -26.53
C PRO A 162 -24.44 -45.55 -27.61
N ARG A 163 -25.73 -45.63 -27.25
CA ARG A 163 -26.78 -45.92 -28.24
C ARG A 163 -26.87 -44.83 -29.29
N LYS A 164 -27.22 -45.16 -30.55
CA LYS A 164 -27.30 -44.20 -31.68
C LYS A 164 -28.21 -42.99 -31.42
N ASN A 165 -29.26 -43.16 -30.62
CA ASN A 165 -30.20 -42.09 -30.26
C ASN A 165 -29.88 -41.36 -28.98
N ALA A 166 -28.74 -41.69 -28.30
CA ALA A 166 -28.30 -41.02 -27.08
C ALA A 166 -27.34 -39.88 -27.39
N VAL A 167 -27.80 -38.85 -28.13
CA VAL A 167 -26.99 -37.74 -28.61
C VAL A 167 -26.20 -37.07 -27.50
N LYS A 168 -26.83 -36.71 -26.37
CA LYS A 168 -26.13 -36.11 -25.23
C LYS A 168 -25.02 -36.96 -24.63
N GLN A 169 -25.18 -38.29 -24.66
CA GLN A 169 -24.07 -39.18 -24.19
C GLN A 169 -22.89 -39.14 -25.16
N GLN A 170 -23.15 -39.07 -26.45
CA GLN A 170 -22.12 -38.98 -27.49
C GLN A 170 -21.36 -37.67 -27.42
N GLU A 171 -22.06 -36.55 -27.25
CA GLU A 171 -21.50 -35.21 -27.08
C GLU A 171 -20.59 -35.13 -25.85
N VAL A 172 -21.09 -35.60 -24.67
CA VAL A 172 -20.32 -35.60 -23.44
C VAL A 172 -19.07 -36.51 -23.56
N LEU A 173 -19.19 -37.69 -24.16
CA LEU A 173 -18.07 -38.61 -24.37
C LEU A 173 -17.06 -38.03 -25.36
N ALA A 174 -17.50 -37.34 -26.41
CA ALA A 174 -16.61 -36.66 -27.33
C ALA A 174 -15.81 -35.54 -26.64
N ALA A 175 -16.47 -34.74 -25.82
CA ALA A 175 -15.80 -33.70 -25.04
C ALA A 175 -14.79 -34.29 -24.05
N VAL A 176 -15.15 -35.31 -23.28
CA VAL A 176 -14.26 -36.00 -22.33
C VAL A 176 -13.17 -36.78 -23.06
N GLY A 177 -13.42 -37.20 -24.30
CA GLY A 177 -12.42 -37.82 -25.17
C GLY A 177 -11.31 -36.87 -25.60
N ALA A 178 -11.58 -35.56 -25.68
CA ALA A 178 -10.63 -34.52 -25.96
C ALA A 178 -9.79 -34.12 -24.72
N GLY A 179 -10.33 -34.36 -23.50
CA GLY A 179 -9.67 -34.05 -22.22
C GLY A 179 -10.64 -33.99 -21.08
N ASP A 180 -10.12 -33.74 -19.85
CA ASP A 180 -10.93 -33.50 -18.68
C ASP A 180 -11.74 -32.20 -18.85
N VAL A 181 -13.04 -32.23 -18.55
CA VAL A 181 -13.95 -31.08 -18.77
C VAL A 181 -14.75 -30.77 -17.53
N ARG A 182 -14.94 -29.48 -17.25
CA ARG A 182 -15.79 -29.07 -16.11
C ARG A 182 -17.28 -29.37 -16.38
N VAL A 183 -17.99 -29.84 -15.37
CA VAL A 183 -19.46 -30.08 -15.48
C VAL A 183 -20.18 -28.78 -15.86
N ALA A 184 -19.70 -27.61 -15.41
CA ALA A 184 -20.28 -26.32 -15.75
C ALA A 184 -20.14 -26.00 -17.26
N GLU A 185 -19.02 -26.35 -17.88
CA GLU A 185 -18.75 -26.17 -19.32
C GLU A 185 -19.66 -27.09 -20.14
N LEU A 186 -19.70 -28.36 -19.80
CA LEU A 186 -20.63 -29.31 -20.43
C LEU A 186 -22.09 -28.85 -20.29
N SER A 187 -22.46 -28.26 -19.15
CA SER A 187 -23.82 -27.76 -18.95
C SER A 187 -24.12 -26.50 -19.76
N ARG A 188 -23.11 -25.66 -20.01
CA ARG A 188 -23.25 -24.47 -20.85
C ARG A 188 -23.39 -24.83 -22.32
N GLU A 189 -22.65 -25.84 -22.78
CA GLU A 189 -22.60 -26.24 -24.17
C GLU A 189 -23.77 -27.17 -24.54
N PHE A 190 -24.04 -28.14 -23.70
CA PHE A 190 -25.04 -29.19 -24.00
C PHE A 190 -26.32 -29.12 -23.15
N GLY A 191 -26.48 -28.06 -22.33
CA GLY A 191 -27.61 -27.93 -21.40
C GLY A 191 -27.48 -28.87 -20.19
N ALA A 192 -28.57 -29.17 -19.51
CA ALA A 192 -28.53 -29.99 -18.30
C ALA A 192 -27.95 -31.41 -18.56
N VAL A 193 -26.75 -31.67 -18.04
CA VAL A 193 -25.99 -32.91 -18.20
C VAL A 193 -26.02 -33.83 -16.99
N GLY A 194 -26.63 -33.44 -15.88
CA GLY A 194 -26.55 -34.17 -14.61
C GLY A 194 -27.04 -35.62 -14.67
N SER A 195 -28.16 -35.87 -15.33
CA SER A 195 -28.69 -37.23 -15.54
C SER A 195 -27.82 -38.08 -16.47
N THR A 196 -27.26 -37.44 -17.50
CA THR A 196 -26.35 -38.07 -18.47
C THR A 196 -25.04 -38.48 -17.78
N LEU A 197 -24.46 -37.62 -16.97
CA LEU A 197 -23.25 -37.94 -16.18
C LEU A 197 -23.49 -39.06 -15.18
N LYS A 198 -24.63 -39.05 -14.49
CA LYS A 198 -25.00 -40.14 -13.56
C LYS A 198 -25.13 -41.48 -14.31
N ALA A 199 -25.75 -41.49 -15.49
CA ALA A 199 -25.91 -42.68 -16.31
C ALA A 199 -24.59 -43.21 -16.89
N LEU A 200 -23.69 -42.31 -17.34
CA LEU A 200 -22.37 -42.67 -17.83
C LEU A 200 -21.44 -43.12 -16.70
N GLY A 201 -21.52 -42.47 -15.53
CA GLY A 201 -20.79 -42.87 -14.33
C GLY A 201 -21.16 -44.23 -13.81
N ALA A 202 -22.50 -44.59 -13.79
CA ALA A 202 -22.99 -45.92 -13.40
C ALA A 202 -22.46 -47.05 -14.30
N LYS A 203 -22.03 -46.69 -15.52
CA LYS A 203 -21.46 -47.65 -16.49
C LYS A 203 -19.94 -47.60 -16.55
N GLY A 204 -19.32 -46.81 -15.68
CA GLY A 204 -17.85 -46.63 -15.63
C GLY A 204 -17.25 -45.91 -16.84
N ALA A 205 -18.10 -45.32 -17.72
CA ALA A 205 -17.61 -44.60 -18.89
C ALA A 205 -16.97 -43.23 -18.54
N VAL A 206 -17.48 -42.57 -17.50
CA VAL A 206 -16.91 -41.32 -16.99
C VAL A 206 -16.84 -41.36 -15.47
N THR A 207 -15.88 -40.62 -14.90
CA THR A 207 -15.80 -40.37 -13.45
C THR A 207 -16.05 -38.89 -13.20
N VAL A 208 -16.79 -38.56 -12.14
CA VAL A 208 -17.00 -37.17 -11.74
C VAL A 208 -16.25 -36.92 -10.45
N GLU A 209 -15.22 -36.09 -10.53
CA GLU A 209 -14.35 -35.75 -9.43
C GLU A 209 -14.62 -34.34 -8.98
N ARG A 210 -14.33 -34.05 -7.71
CA ARG A 210 -14.25 -32.67 -7.20
C ARG A 210 -12.78 -32.26 -7.21
N ARG A 211 -12.49 -31.17 -7.89
CA ARG A 211 -11.16 -30.57 -7.91
C ARG A 211 -11.25 -29.16 -7.38
N ARG A 212 -10.31 -28.81 -6.53
CA ARG A 212 -10.19 -27.47 -5.97
C ARG A 212 -10.15 -26.44 -7.09
N ARG A 213 -10.99 -25.42 -6.99
CA ARG A 213 -10.98 -24.26 -7.87
C ARG A 213 -10.26 -23.11 -7.19
N MET A 214 -9.22 -22.58 -7.84
CA MET A 214 -8.51 -21.40 -7.41
C MET A 214 -9.03 -20.18 -8.17
N ARG A 215 -9.83 -19.34 -7.50
CA ARG A 215 -10.40 -18.12 -8.08
C ARG A 215 -9.26 -17.13 -8.36
N GLY A 216 -9.33 -16.41 -9.49
CA GLY A 216 -8.30 -15.42 -9.86
C GLY A 216 -6.99 -15.98 -10.41
N MET A 217 -6.83 -17.31 -10.50
CA MET A 217 -5.69 -17.93 -11.18
C MET A 217 -6.00 -18.34 -12.63
N GLU A 218 -7.27 -18.30 -13.03
CA GLU A 218 -7.74 -18.86 -14.32
C GLU A 218 -7.60 -17.89 -15.51
N ASP A 219 -7.28 -16.62 -15.32
CA ASP A 219 -7.32 -15.61 -16.39
C ASP A 219 -6.13 -15.68 -17.38
N GLY A 220 -5.24 -16.67 -17.23
CA GLY A 220 -4.15 -16.94 -18.17
C GLY A 220 -4.35 -18.12 -19.13
N ALA A 221 -5.24 -19.06 -18.82
CA ALA A 221 -5.31 -20.34 -19.54
C ALA A 221 -6.71 -20.78 -20.02
N SER A 222 -7.77 -20.04 -19.74
CA SER A 222 -9.13 -20.48 -20.01
C SER A 222 -10.09 -19.37 -20.50
N ARG A 223 -9.70 -18.62 -21.50
CA ARG A 223 -10.69 -18.07 -22.44
C ARG A 223 -10.93 -19.13 -23.51
N ALA A 224 -11.75 -20.11 -23.21
CA ALA A 224 -12.36 -20.97 -24.24
C ALA A 224 -13.24 -20.09 -25.14
N GLY A 225 -12.69 -19.71 -26.28
CA GLY A 225 -13.31 -18.84 -27.28
C GLY A 225 -12.32 -18.02 -28.11
N ALA A 226 -11.05 -17.96 -27.73
CA ALA A 226 -10.02 -17.43 -28.62
C ALA A 226 -9.60 -18.52 -29.62
N PRO A 227 -9.45 -18.19 -30.94
CA PRO A 227 -8.97 -19.15 -31.92
C PRO A 227 -7.64 -19.73 -31.48
N ALA A 228 -7.45 -21.02 -31.67
CA ALA A 228 -6.19 -21.72 -31.40
C ALA A 228 -5.02 -21.03 -32.12
N GLY A 229 -4.26 -20.19 -31.39
CA GLY A 229 -3.21 -19.32 -31.95
C GLY A 229 -2.76 -18.23 -31.01
N GLY A 230 -3.34 -18.14 -29.78
CA GLY A 230 -2.81 -17.24 -28.77
C GLY A 230 -1.43 -17.71 -28.29
N PRO A 231 -0.48 -16.78 -28.01
CA PRO A 231 0.85 -17.19 -27.59
C PRO A 231 0.74 -18.04 -26.31
N ALA A 232 1.33 -19.22 -26.35
CA ALA A 232 1.61 -20.05 -25.18
C ALA A 232 2.26 -19.17 -24.11
N ALA A 233 2.00 -19.45 -22.83
CA ALA A 233 2.71 -18.78 -21.72
C ALA A 233 4.19 -18.71 -22.09
N PRO A 234 4.81 -17.52 -22.12
CA PRO A 234 6.19 -17.40 -22.56
C PRO A 234 7.05 -18.36 -21.76
N ALA A 235 7.83 -19.16 -22.44
CA ALA A 235 8.83 -20.00 -21.81
C ALA A 235 9.68 -19.11 -20.88
N PRO A 236 10.18 -19.63 -19.73
CA PRO A 236 10.98 -18.85 -18.79
C PRO A 236 12.02 -18.07 -19.55
N THR A 237 11.94 -16.76 -19.57
CA THR A 237 12.89 -15.90 -20.26
C THR A 237 14.22 -16.04 -19.56
N ALA A 238 15.27 -16.42 -20.32
CA ALA A 238 16.62 -16.46 -19.79
C ALA A 238 16.97 -15.11 -19.16
N ALA A 239 17.65 -15.15 -18.01
CA ALA A 239 18.06 -13.94 -17.30
C ALA A 239 18.92 -13.07 -18.23
N PRO A 240 18.62 -11.78 -18.41
CA PRO A 240 19.46 -10.89 -19.18
C PRO A 240 20.82 -10.75 -18.49
N GLN A 241 21.82 -10.40 -19.27
CA GLN A 241 23.14 -10.10 -18.74
C GLN A 241 23.09 -8.81 -17.92
N LEU A 242 23.50 -8.89 -16.66
CA LEU A 242 23.49 -7.73 -15.76
C LEU A 242 24.62 -6.76 -16.13
N THR A 243 24.35 -5.47 -16.00
CA THR A 243 25.38 -4.43 -15.99
C THR A 243 26.26 -4.56 -14.73
N GLU A 244 27.45 -3.97 -14.76
CA GLU A 244 28.37 -3.98 -13.61
C GLU A 244 27.71 -3.47 -12.31
N GLY A 245 26.96 -2.35 -12.41
CA GLY A 245 26.21 -1.81 -11.26
C GLY A 245 25.13 -2.76 -10.74
N GLN A 246 24.40 -3.43 -11.64
CA GLN A 246 23.39 -4.41 -11.25
C GLN A 246 24.04 -5.64 -10.59
N GLN A 247 25.19 -6.10 -11.09
CA GLN A 247 25.95 -7.19 -10.46
C GLN A 247 26.39 -6.82 -9.05
N ALA A 248 26.90 -5.60 -8.86
CA ALA A 248 27.28 -5.07 -7.54
C ALA A 248 26.09 -5.00 -6.59
N ALA A 249 24.91 -4.57 -7.08
CA ALA A 249 23.70 -4.51 -6.28
C ALA A 249 23.23 -5.92 -5.85
N VAL A 250 23.24 -6.89 -6.75
CA VAL A 250 22.92 -8.29 -6.41
C VAL A 250 23.93 -8.84 -5.39
N ALA A 251 25.22 -8.56 -5.55
CA ALA A 251 26.25 -8.99 -4.61
C ALA A 251 26.05 -8.37 -3.21
N ALA A 252 25.66 -7.09 -3.13
CA ALA A 252 25.33 -6.43 -1.86
C ALA A 252 24.13 -7.08 -1.16
N ILE A 253 23.10 -7.47 -1.92
CA ILE A 253 21.93 -8.18 -1.38
C ILE A 253 22.33 -9.56 -0.86
N GLU A 254 23.16 -10.30 -1.60
CA GLU A 254 23.65 -11.59 -1.15
C GLU A 254 24.50 -11.50 0.12
N ALA A 255 25.36 -10.49 0.20
CA ALA A 255 26.14 -10.23 1.41
C ALA A 255 25.23 -9.91 2.61
N ALA A 256 24.16 -9.15 2.39
CA ALA A 256 23.16 -8.85 3.42
C ALA A 256 22.42 -10.12 3.87
N ARG A 257 22.05 -11.00 2.95
CA ARG A 257 21.39 -12.29 3.26
C ARG A 257 22.33 -13.24 4.01
N ALA A 258 23.58 -13.33 3.56
CA ALA A 258 24.58 -14.18 4.20
C ALA A 258 24.93 -13.73 5.63
N ALA A 259 24.75 -12.45 5.96
CA ALA A 259 24.96 -11.94 7.32
C ALA A 259 23.95 -12.51 8.33
N GLY A 260 22.73 -12.86 7.89
CA GLY A 260 21.71 -13.51 8.72
C GLY A 260 21.17 -12.65 9.87
N ASP A 261 21.35 -11.34 9.83
CA ASP A 261 20.99 -10.40 10.90
C ASP A 261 19.93 -9.35 10.50
N GLY A 262 19.25 -9.55 9.35
CA GLY A 262 18.18 -8.68 8.87
C GLY A 262 18.68 -7.35 8.29
N ARG A 263 19.81 -7.37 7.57
CA ARG A 263 20.35 -6.18 6.92
C ARG A 263 19.43 -5.62 5.86
N VAL A 264 19.55 -4.30 5.66
CA VAL A 264 18.78 -3.55 4.67
C VAL A 264 19.70 -3.07 3.57
N VAL A 265 19.29 -3.31 2.32
CA VAL A 265 19.99 -2.83 1.13
C VAL A 265 19.10 -1.83 0.40
N LEU A 266 19.50 -0.57 0.34
CA LEU A 266 18.84 0.45 -0.47
C LEU A 266 19.40 0.38 -1.90
N VAL A 267 18.61 -0.09 -2.85
CA VAL A 267 18.91 -0.05 -4.28
C VAL A 267 18.50 1.32 -4.81
N ASP A 268 19.44 2.25 -4.82
CA ASP A 268 19.28 3.63 -5.29
C ASP A 268 19.58 3.71 -6.77
N GLY A 269 18.56 3.58 -7.60
CA GLY A 269 18.74 3.47 -9.04
C GLY A 269 17.79 4.37 -9.82
N VAL A 270 18.31 5.10 -10.81
CA VAL A 270 17.51 5.96 -11.67
C VAL A 270 16.39 5.19 -12.35
N THR A 271 15.36 5.90 -12.83
CA THR A 271 14.27 5.29 -13.58
C THR A 271 14.81 4.61 -14.84
N GLY A 272 14.46 3.33 -15.03
CA GLY A 272 14.98 2.53 -16.14
C GLY A 272 16.37 1.92 -15.89
N SER A 273 16.93 1.97 -14.69
CA SER A 273 18.21 1.32 -14.35
C SER A 273 18.14 -0.21 -14.22
N GLY A 274 16.95 -0.81 -14.36
CA GLY A 274 16.75 -2.24 -14.26
C GLY A 274 16.69 -2.79 -12.84
N LYS A 275 16.27 -1.99 -11.85
CA LYS A 275 16.04 -2.44 -10.45
C LYS A 275 15.27 -3.75 -10.37
N THR A 276 14.22 -3.89 -11.17
CA THR A 276 13.38 -5.10 -11.19
C THR A 276 14.18 -6.34 -11.50
N GLU A 277 15.15 -6.29 -12.42
CA GLU A 277 16.00 -7.44 -12.73
C GLU A 277 16.92 -7.80 -11.55
N VAL A 278 17.45 -6.79 -10.83
CA VAL A 278 18.19 -7.01 -9.58
C VAL A 278 17.34 -7.79 -8.57
N TYR A 279 16.07 -7.40 -8.42
CA TYR A 279 15.15 -8.12 -7.52
C TYR A 279 14.90 -9.54 -7.99
N LEU A 280 14.63 -9.76 -9.28
CA LEU A 280 14.36 -11.09 -9.85
C LEU A 280 15.53 -12.03 -9.59
N GLN A 281 16.77 -11.59 -9.79
CA GLN A 281 17.96 -12.41 -9.54
C GLN A 281 18.20 -12.67 -8.05
N ALA A 282 17.98 -11.70 -7.18
CA ALA A 282 18.07 -11.90 -5.74
C ALA A 282 16.99 -12.88 -5.23
N ILE A 283 15.78 -12.81 -5.78
CA ILE A 283 14.70 -13.76 -5.49
C ILE A 283 15.10 -15.17 -5.95
N GLU A 284 15.59 -15.32 -7.18
CA GLU A 284 16.01 -16.62 -7.74
C GLU A 284 17.02 -17.32 -6.83
N ARG A 285 18.02 -16.60 -6.33
CA ARG A 285 19.00 -17.12 -5.37
C ARG A 285 18.36 -17.48 -4.03
N THR A 286 17.43 -16.66 -3.55
CA THR A 286 16.67 -16.95 -2.32
C THR A 286 15.88 -18.25 -2.44
N LEU A 287 15.23 -18.46 -3.59
CA LEU A 287 14.48 -19.69 -3.86
C LEU A 287 15.38 -20.92 -3.99
N ALA A 288 16.58 -20.77 -4.56
CA ALA A 288 17.57 -21.85 -4.66
C ALA A 288 18.02 -22.38 -3.29
N GLU A 289 17.97 -21.55 -2.24
CA GLU A 289 18.22 -21.94 -0.85
C GLU A 289 16.99 -22.53 -0.14
N GLY A 290 15.87 -22.70 -0.85
CA GLY A 290 14.63 -23.23 -0.28
C GLY A 290 13.86 -22.20 0.57
N ARG A 291 14.25 -20.93 0.55
CA ARG A 291 13.55 -19.83 1.21
C ARG A 291 12.59 -19.14 0.25
N ARG A 292 11.64 -18.38 0.78
CA ARG A 292 10.62 -17.65 0.02
C ARG A 292 10.90 -16.17 -0.03
N ALA A 293 10.24 -15.47 -0.98
CA ALA A 293 10.37 -14.05 -1.12
C ALA A 293 8.98 -13.35 -1.11
N ILE A 294 8.93 -12.15 -0.53
CA ILE A 294 7.79 -11.25 -0.60
C ILE A 294 8.23 -9.98 -1.34
N VAL A 295 7.46 -9.56 -2.31
CA VAL A 295 7.71 -8.34 -3.09
C VAL A 295 6.53 -7.40 -2.91
N LEU A 296 6.80 -6.25 -2.33
CA LEU A 296 5.82 -5.20 -2.21
C LEU A 296 5.99 -4.21 -3.34
N VAL A 297 4.90 -3.94 -4.03
CA VAL A 297 4.81 -2.89 -5.03
C VAL A 297 3.67 -1.94 -4.67
N PRO A 298 3.76 -0.63 -4.99
CA PRO A 298 2.63 0.28 -4.81
C PRO A 298 1.40 -0.25 -5.52
N GLU A 299 0.23 -0.15 -4.91
CA GLU A 299 -1.00 -0.75 -5.45
C GLU A 299 -1.34 -0.30 -6.87
N ILE A 300 -1.03 0.96 -7.19
CA ILE A 300 -1.20 1.53 -8.53
C ILE A 300 -0.17 1.01 -9.54
N SER A 301 0.99 0.54 -9.08
CA SER A 301 2.05 -0.04 -9.92
C SER A 301 1.92 -1.56 -10.07
N LEU A 302 0.97 -2.19 -9.36
CA LEU A 302 0.67 -3.61 -9.48
C LEU A 302 -0.20 -3.86 -10.72
N THR A 303 0.39 -3.61 -11.88
CA THR A 303 -0.24 -3.80 -13.19
C THR A 303 -0.10 -5.25 -13.64
N PRO A 304 -0.94 -5.71 -14.60
CA PRO A 304 -0.76 -7.02 -15.23
C PRO A 304 0.65 -7.22 -15.82
N GLN A 305 1.27 -6.16 -16.33
CA GLN A 305 2.65 -6.20 -16.85
C GLN A 305 3.66 -6.48 -15.73
N THR A 306 3.51 -5.84 -14.57
CA THR A 306 4.37 -6.10 -13.41
C THR A 306 4.25 -7.55 -12.97
N VAL A 307 3.02 -8.05 -12.81
CA VAL A 307 2.75 -9.46 -12.45
C VAL A 307 3.31 -10.42 -13.50
N ALA A 308 3.16 -10.10 -14.80
CA ALA A 308 3.65 -10.92 -15.89
C ALA A 308 5.18 -11.05 -15.88
N ARG A 309 5.94 -10.03 -15.46
CA ARG A 309 7.41 -10.10 -15.31
C ARG A 309 7.80 -11.15 -14.25
N PHE A 310 7.13 -11.18 -13.09
CA PHE A 310 7.40 -12.19 -12.06
C PHE A 310 6.95 -13.58 -12.50
N ARG A 311 5.76 -13.71 -13.09
CA ARG A 311 5.28 -15.00 -13.61
C ARG A 311 6.15 -15.52 -14.76
N GLY A 312 6.64 -14.65 -15.63
CA GLY A 312 7.57 -15.02 -16.71
C GLY A 312 8.89 -15.60 -16.19
N ARG A 313 9.31 -15.23 -14.96
CA ARG A 313 10.54 -15.76 -14.34
C ARG A 313 10.28 -16.97 -13.46
N PHE A 314 9.23 -16.97 -12.65
CA PHE A 314 8.96 -17.95 -11.60
C PHE A 314 7.76 -18.84 -11.87
N GLY A 315 7.07 -18.67 -13.01
CA GLY A 315 5.93 -19.49 -13.41
C GLY A 315 4.77 -19.43 -12.40
N ASP A 316 4.20 -20.61 -12.17
CA ASP A 316 3.04 -20.79 -11.29
C ASP A 316 3.37 -20.68 -9.80
N ALA A 317 4.64 -20.50 -9.43
CA ALA A 317 5.04 -20.32 -8.02
C ALA A 317 4.77 -18.89 -7.49
N VAL A 318 4.15 -18.01 -8.28
CA VAL A 318 3.86 -16.62 -7.93
C VAL A 318 2.43 -16.46 -7.45
N ALA A 319 2.26 -16.08 -6.18
CA ALA A 319 1.00 -15.60 -5.64
C ALA A 319 0.88 -14.08 -5.76
N VAL A 320 -0.34 -13.57 -6.00
CA VAL A 320 -0.60 -12.14 -6.14
C VAL A 320 -1.63 -11.70 -5.12
N MET A 321 -1.36 -10.59 -4.39
CA MET A 321 -2.24 -10.07 -3.33
C MET A 321 -2.47 -8.57 -3.45
N HIS A 322 -3.72 -8.14 -3.74
CA HIS A 322 -4.07 -6.71 -3.81
C HIS A 322 -5.54 -6.44 -3.42
N SER A 323 -5.88 -5.18 -3.16
CA SER A 323 -7.20 -4.78 -2.67
C SER A 323 -8.33 -4.93 -3.69
N ARG A 324 -8.02 -4.91 -5.00
CA ARG A 324 -9.02 -5.06 -6.08
C ARG A 324 -9.51 -6.50 -6.28
N MET A 325 -8.86 -7.47 -5.63
CA MET A 325 -9.31 -8.86 -5.63
C MET A 325 -10.58 -9.00 -4.79
N SER A 326 -11.49 -9.86 -5.23
CA SER A 326 -12.62 -10.28 -4.41
C SER A 326 -12.12 -11.02 -3.16
N ASP A 327 -12.93 -11.05 -2.12
CA ASP A 327 -12.58 -11.77 -0.88
C ASP A 327 -12.31 -13.25 -1.14
N GLY A 328 -13.02 -13.85 -2.12
CA GLY A 328 -12.79 -15.24 -2.53
C GLY A 328 -11.46 -15.47 -3.23
N GLU A 329 -11.06 -14.58 -4.14
CA GLU A 329 -9.75 -14.62 -4.81
C GLU A 329 -8.63 -14.45 -3.77
N ARG A 330 -8.80 -13.50 -2.83
CA ARG A 330 -7.82 -13.28 -1.75
C ARG A 330 -7.69 -14.49 -0.84
N TYR A 331 -8.79 -15.16 -0.52
CA TYR A 331 -8.77 -16.40 0.26
C TYR A 331 -7.99 -17.50 -0.47
N ASP A 332 -8.24 -17.71 -1.76
CA ASP A 332 -7.57 -18.74 -2.54
C ASP A 332 -6.07 -18.47 -2.70
N GLN A 333 -5.66 -17.21 -2.90
CA GLN A 333 -4.24 -16.85 -2.91
C GLN A 333 -3.59 -17.05 -1.52
N TRP A 334 -4.32 -16.71 -0.45
CA TRP A 334 -3.87 -16.94 0.92
C TRP A 334 -3.64 -18.44 1.19
N ASP A 335 -4.57 -19.28 0.77
CA ASP A 335 -4.48 -20.74 0.89
C ASP A 335 -3.33 -21.31 0.05
N PHE A 336 -3.13 -20.80 -1.17
CA PHE A 336 -2.01 -21.13 -2.04
C PHE A 336 -0.65 -20.79 -1.41
N ILE A 337 -0.55 -19.66 -0.72
CA ILE A 337 0.65 -19.27 0.02
C ILE A 337 0.85 -20.19 1.23
N LYS A 338 -0.23 -20.45 1.99
CA LYS A 338 -0.21 -21.31 3.17
C LYS A 338 0.21 -22.74 2.85
N SER A 339 -0.27 -23.31 1.75
CA SER A 339 0.11 -24.67 1.31
C SER A 339 1.60 -24.81 0.99
N GLY A 340 2.29 -23.70 0.79
CA GLY A 340 3.70 -23.70 0.42
C GLY A 340 3.98 -23.88 -1.07
N ALA A 341 2.93 -23.96 -1.89
CA ALA A 341 3.05 -24.03 -3.34
C ALA A 341 3.53 -22.68 -3.91
N ALA A 342 3.06 -21.55 -3.38
CA ALA A 342 3.62 -20.25 -3.71
C ALA A 342 5.00 -20.07 -3.08
N LYS A 343 5.98 -19.67 -3.89
CA LYS A 343 7.36 -19.38 -3.47
C LYS A 343 7.66 -17.89 -3.45
N VAL A 344 6.95 -17.13 -4.30
CA VAL A 344 7.06 -15.67 -4.39
C VAL A 344 5.68 -15.08 -4.19
N VAL A 345 5.56 -14.14 -3.27
CA VAL A 345 4.34 -13.37 -3.04
C VAL A 345 4.56 -11.95 -3.55
N VAL A 346 3.77 -11.52 -4.53
CA VAL A 346 3.82 -10.15 -5.07
C VAL A 346 2.53 -9.44 -4.68
N GLY A 347 2.64 -8.25 -4.07
CA GLY A 347 1.43 -7.57 -3.66
C GLY A 347 1.63 -6.16 -3.10
N ALA A 348 0.53 -5.58 -2.67
CA ALA A 348 0.55 -4.34 -1.91
C ALA A 348 1.04 -4.59 -0.48
N ARG A 349 1.11 -3.54 0.35
CA ARG A 349 1.58 -3.61 1.75
C ARG A 349 1.00 -4.77 2.58
N SER A 350 -0.27 -5.16 2.31
CA SER A 350 -0.92 -6.26 3.04
C SER A 350 -0.35 -7.65 2.74
N ALA A 351 0.46 -7.80 1.69
CA ALA A 351 1.13 -9.05 1.37
C ALA A 351 2.15 -9.48 2.45
N LEU A 352 2.61 -8.56 3.30
CA LEU A 352 3.47 -8.87 4.45
C LEU A 352 2.84 -9.85 5.45
N PHE A 353 1.52 -9.81 5.59
CA PHE A 353 0.79 -10.59 6.60
C PHE A 353 0.24 -11.91 6.07
N THR A 354 0.67 -12.31 4.88
CA THR A 354 0.33 -13.62 4.31
C THR A 354 1.09 -14.74 5.02
N PRO A 355 0.55 -15.97 5.06
CA PRO A 355 1.17 -17.08 5.78
C PRO A 355 2.34 -17.69 5.02
N ALA A 356 3.26 -16.84 4.56
CA ALA A 356 4.48 -17.25 3.89
C ALA A 356 5.54 -17.67 4.93
N ALA A 357 5.71 -18.96 5.14
CA ALA A 357 6.74 -19.46 6.03
C ALA A 357 8.15 -19.38 5.40
N ASN A 358 9.18 -19.30 6.24
CA ASN A 358 10.60 -19.32 5.83
C ASN A 358 10.95 -18.23 4.79
N VAL A 359 10.52 -17.00 5.05
CA VAL A 359 10.83 -15.84 4.18
C VAL A 359 12.32 -15.47 4.35
N GLY A 360 13.06 -15.44 3.24
CA GLY A 360 14.48 -15.08 3.22
C GLY A 360 14.77 -13.69 2.64
N LEU A 361 13.81 -13.14 1.93
CA LEU A 361 13.94 -11.84 1.27
C LEU A 361 12.60 -11.12 1.24
N ILE A 362 12.61 -9.87 1.65
CA ILE A 362 11.52 -8.94 1.39
C ILE A 362 12.05 -7.82 0.50
N VAL A 363 11.33 -7.52 -0.57
CA VAL A 363 11.62 -6.40 -1.48
C VAL A 363 10.50 -5.40 -1.37
N ILE A 364 10.82 -4.13 -1.21
CA ILE A 364 9.86 -3.00 -1.27
C ILE A 364 10.30 -2.09 -2.42
N ASP A 365 9.57 -2.14 -3.52
CA ASP A 365 9.83 -1.27 -4.66
C ASP A 365 9.17 0.10 -4.42
N GLU A 366 9.77 1.16 -4.95
CA GLU A 366 9.36 2.55 -4.74
C GLU A 366 9.16 2.87 -3.24
N GLU A 367 10.19 2.62 -2.41
CA GLU A 367 10.11 2.68 -0.94
C GLU A 367 9.61 4.03 -0.38
N HIS A 368 9.82 5.12 -1.14
CA HIS A 368 9.39 6.48 -0.79
C HIS A 368 7.87 6.66 -0.82
N GLU A 369 7.12 5.66 -1.33
CA GLU A 369 5.69 5.77 -1.51
C GLU A 369 4.90 5.84 -0.20
N GLY A 370 4.08 6.89 -0.07
CA GLY A 370 3.22 7.08 1.10
C GLY A 370 2.20 5.96 1.30
N SER A 371 1.83 5.23 0.24
CA SER A 371 0.88 4.12 0.30
C SER A 371 1.36 2.92 1.13
N TYR A 372 2.64 2.85 1.46
CA TYR A 372 3.19 1.86 2.39
C TYR A 372 2.90 2.16 3.86
N LYS A 373 2.34 3.31 4.18
CA LYS A 373 1.72 3.62 5.47
C LYS A 373 0.23 3.28 5.43
N GLN A 374 -0.30 2.62 6.47
CA GLN A 374 -1.73 2.34 6.57
C GLN A 374 -2.48 3.52 7.18
N ASP A 375 -3.60 3.91 6.56
CA ASP A 375 -4.41 5.06 7.01
C ASP A 375 -5.36 4.71 8.16
N SER A 376 -5.75 3.43 8.26
CA SER A 376 -6.59 2.90 9.34
C SER A 376 -5.75 2.14 10.37
N SER A 377 -6.30 1.94 11.56
CA SER A 377 -5.65 1.13 12.59
C SER A 377 -5.53 -0.36 12.19
N PRO A 378 -4.40 -0.98 12.51
CA PRO A 378 -3.15 -0.41 12.97
C PRO A 378 -2.45 0.40 11.88
N ARG A 379 -1.99 1.63 12.20
CA ARG A 379 -1.35 2.56 11.25
C ARG A 379 0.12 2.23 11.06
N TYR A 380 0.41 1.01 10.64
CA TYR A 380 1.78 0.53 10.46
C TYR A 380 2.44 1.08 9.18
N ARG A 381 3.77 1.09 9.18
CA ARG A 381 4.62 1.36 8.01
C ARG A 381 5.20 0.04 7.51
N ALA A 382 4.97 -0.30 6.25
CA ALA A 382 5.40 -1.60 5.69
C ALA A 382 6.90 -1.84 5.82
N ARG A 383 7.74 -0.79 5.66
CA ARG A 383 9.18 -0.88 5.84
C ARG A 383 9.56 -1.33 7.25
N ASP A 384 8.98 -0.72 8.27
CA ASP A 384 9.33 -1.03 9.67
C ASP A 384 8.92 -2.46 10.02
N VAL A 385 7.77 -2.93 9.50
CA VAL A 385 7.31 -4.32 9.66
C VAL A 385 8.26 -5.28 8.95
N ALA A 386 8.63 -4.98 7.70
CA ALA A 386 9.54 -5.82 6.92
C ALA A 386 10.94 -5.90 7.56
N GLU A 387 11.46 -4.78 8.08
CA GLU A 387 12.75 -4.75 8.81
C GLU A 387 12.68 -5.62 10.08
N TRP A 388 11.60 -5.51 10.86
CA TRP A 388 11.37 -6.34 12.02
C TRP A 388 11.29 -7.83 11.66
N MET A 389 10.53 -8.18 10.61
CA MET A 389 10.39 -9.57 10.16
C MET A 389 11.74 -10.15 9.70
N MET A 390 12.51 -9.40 8.90
CA MET A 390 13.80 -9.88 8.39
C MET A 390 14.86 -9.99 9.48
N ALA A 391 14.83 -9.13 10.48
CA ALA A 391 15.71 -9.23 11.64
C ALA A 391 15.49 -10.54 12.43
N ARG A 392 14.23 -10.98 12.55
CA ARG A 392 13.91 -12.25 13.23
C ARG A 392 14.15 -13.48 12.34
N ALA A 393 13.79 -13.38 11.08
CA ALA A 393 13.94 -14.49 10.12
C ALA A 393 15.38 -14.71 9.65
N GLY A 394 16.34 -13.86 10.01
CA GLY A 394 17.70 -13.92 9.49
C GLY A 394 17.73 -13.78 7.96
N GLY A 395 16.88 -12.92 7.41
CA GLY A 395 16.80 -12.61 5.99
C GLY A 395 17.40 -11.26 5.64
N ALA A 396 17.06 -10.71 4.47
CA ALA A 396 17.42 -9.36 4.08
C ALA A 396 16.20 -8.57 3.60
N LEU A 397 16.21 -7.26 3.83
CA LEU A 397 15.25 -6.31 3.29
C LEU A 397 15.90 -5.52 2.16
N VAL A 398 15.27 -5.51 1.01
CA VAL A 398 15.68 -4.70 -0.15
C VAL A 398 14.66 -3.58 -0.33
N LEU A 399 15.16 -2.36 -0.33
CA LEU A 399 14.38 -1.15 -0.60
C LEU A 399 14.81 -0.59 -1.94
N GLY A 400 13.92 -0.50 -2.89
CA GLY A 400 14.24 0.06 -4.20
C GLY A 400 13.57 1.40 -4.44
N SER A 401 14.31 2.35 -4.97
CA SER A 401 13.75 3.64 -5.37
C SER A 401 14.64 4.37 -6.37
N ALA A 402 14.02 5.16 -7.25
CA ALA A 402 14.73 6.15 -8.05
C ALA A 402 14.94 7.45 -7.27
N THR A 403 14.05 7.70 -6.33
CA THR A 403 14.01 8.91 -5.50
C THR A 403 13.86 8.53 -4.02
N PRO A 404 14.89 7.90 -3.41
CA PRO A 404 14.82 7.43 -2.03
C PRO A 404 14.38 8.51 -1.06
N SER A 405 13.63 8.12 -0.04
CA SER A 405 13.22 9.03 1.04
C SER A 405 14.45 9.55 1.82
N ILE A 406 14.33 10.77 2.33
CA ILE A 406 15.40 11.36 3.17
C ILE A 406 15.68 10.47 4.38
N GLU A 407 14.65 9.84 4.93
CA GLU A 407 14.79 8.92 6.06
C GLU A 407 15.59 7.67 5.68
N ALA A 408 15.39 7.10 4.50
CA ALA A 408 16.17 5.94 4.02
C ALA A 408 17.64 6.32 3.78
N LEU A 409 17.88 7.46 3.13
CA LEU A 409 19.24 7.99 2.93
C LEU A 409 19.95 8.29 4.26
N TYR A 410 19.22 8.80 5.25
CA TYR A 410 19.76 9.03 6.59
C TYR A 410 20.15 7.72 7.27
N GLN A 411 19.31 6.68 7.18
CA GLN A 411 19.60 5.35 7.74
C GLN A 411 20.85 4.73 7.12
N VAL A 412 21.01 4.79 5.80
CA VAL A 412 22.24 4.33 5.13
C VAL A 412 23.50 4.97 5.71
N ASN A 413 23.42 6.26 6.10
CA ASN A 413 24.57 6.99 6.64
C ASN A 413 24.78 6.80 8.14
N LYS A 414 23.79 6.33 8.89
CA LYS A 414 23.82 6.28 10.37
C LYS A 414 23.72 4.88 10.95
N ASN A 415 23.06 3.98 10.26
CA ASN A 415 22.79 2.63 10.73
C ASN A 415 23.72 1.63 10.05
N PRO A 416 24.62 0.94 10.76
CA PRO A 416 25.58 0.01 10.17
C PRO A 416 24.94 -1.24 9.55
N ARG A 417 23.66 -1.49 9.83
CA ARG A 417 22.90 -2.58 9.20
C ARG A 417 22.30 -2.18 7.85
N TRP A 418 22.46 -0.91 7.44
CA TRP A 418 21.96 -0.39 6.18
C TRP A 418 23.12 -0.12 5.22
N THR A 419 22.97 -0.54 3.99
CA THR A 419 23.93 -0.27 2.90
C THR A 419 23.18 0.26 1.68
N ALA A 420 23.88 0.98 0.80
CA ALA A 420 23.30 1.40 -0.46
C ALA A 420 24.04 0.74 -1.63
N ALA A 421 23.28 0.36 -2.66
CA ALA A 421 23.78 -0.07 -3.96
C ALA A 421 23.25 0.92 -5.01
N ALA A 422 24.16 1.67 -5.63
CA ALA A 422 23.81 2.71 -6.59
C ALA A 422 23.72 2.16 -8.02
N LEU A 423 22.67 2.53 -8.75
CA LEU A 423 22.47 2.27 -10.17
C LEU A 423 22.28 3.62 -10.90
N PRO A 424 23.35 4.36 -11.16
CA PRO A 424 23.26 5.75 -11.63
C PRO A 424 22.87 5.87 -13.11
N GLU A 425 22.92 4.78 -13.86
CA GLU A 425 22.70 4.77 -15.30
C GLU A 425 21.45 3.97 -15.67
N ARG A 426 20.80 4.37 -16.77
CA ARG A 426 19.73 3.55 -17.37
C ARG A 426 20.32 2.28 -17.97
N ALA A 427 19.57 1.17 -17.87
CA ALA A 427 20.02 -0.12 -18.42
C ALA A 427 20.25 -0.11 -19.94
N ASN A 428 19.60 0.82 -20.66
CA ASN A 428 19.79 1.02 -22.10
C ASN A 428 20.92 2.01 -22.45
N GLY A 429 21.68 2.51 -21.45
CA GLY A 429 22.79 3.45 -21.62
C GLY A 429 22.40 4.88 -22.03
N ARG A 430 21.10 5.19 -22.15
CA ARG A 430 20.64 6.53 -22.53
C ARG A 430 20.67 7.51 -21.37
N PRO A 431 20.96 8.79 -21.61
CA PRO A 431 20.90 9.80 -20.57
C PRO A 431 19.46 10.05 -20.11
N MET A 432 19.32 10.63 -18.94
CA MET A 432 18.03 11.14 -18.46
C MET A 432 17.59 12.33 -19.34
N PRO A 433 16.27 12.49 -19.61
CA PRO A 433 15.77 13.57 -20.44
C PRO A 433 16.04 14.93 -19.79
N ALA A 434 16.28 15.94 -20.62
CA ALA A 434 16.44 17.32 -20.13
C ALA A 434 15.11 17.83 -19.55
N ILE A 435 15.19 18.48 -18.39
CA ILE A 435 14.04 19.12 -17.74
C ILE A 435 14.15 20.63 -17.94
N GLU A 436 13.17 21.19 -18.65
CA GLU A 436 13.03 22.63 -18.84
C GLU A 436 12.06 23.19 -17.78
N VAL A 437 12.55 24.12 -16.94
CA VAL A 437 11.70 24.86 -16.01
C VAL A 437 11.15 26.10 -16.70
N VAL A 438 9.85 26.25 -16.66
CA VAL A 438 9.13 27.38 -17.23
C VAL A 438 8.64 28.27 -16.10
N ASP A 439 9.17 29.50 -16.06
CA ASP A 439 8.77 30.52 -15.09
C ASP A 439 7.43 31.14 -15.47
N MET A 440 6.39 30.74 -14.74
CA MET A 440 5.02 31.26 -14.95
C MET A 440 4.83 32.67 -14.42
N ALA A 441 5.66 33.17 -13.50
CA ALA A 441 5.63 34.55 -13.06
C ALA A 441 6.13 35.48 -14.17
N ALA A 442 7.20 35.10 -14.85
CA ALA A 442 7.69 35.83 -16.04
C ALA A 442 6.67 35.78 -17.21
N GLU A 443 6.02 34.64 -17.46
CA GLU A 443 4.92 34.51 -18.42
C GLU A 443 3.74 35.45 -18.05
N PHE A 444 3.36 35.48 -16.77
CA PHE A 444 2.31 36.36 -16.27
C PHE A 444 2.68 37.85 -16.40
N ALA A 445 3.92 38.22 -16.07
CA ALA A 445 4.43 39.59 -16.24
C ALA A 445 4.45 40.04 -17.69
N SER A 446 4.69 39.11 -18.66
CA SER A 446 4.61 39.39 -20.08
C SER A 446 3.18 39.53 -20.64
N GLY A 447 2.17 39.39 -19.77
CA GLY A 447 0.75 39.55 -20.12
C GLY A 447 -0.01 38.26 -20.36
N SER A 448 0.64 37.08 -20.32
CA SER A 448 -0.04 35.80 -20.44
C SER A 448 -0.91 35.50 -19.22
N ARG A 449 -2.14 35.09 -19.44
CA ARG A 449 -3.08 34.65 -18.37
C ARG A 449 -3.49 33.19 -18.54
N ALA A 450 -2.86 32.49 -19.52
CA ALA A 450 -3.16 31.11 -19.84
C ALA A 450 -2.59 30.16 -18.76
N MET A 451 -3.24 29.02 -18.58
CA MET A 451 -2.77 27.95 -17.70
C MET A 451 -1.55 27.23 -18.30
N PHE A 452 -1.49 27.13 -19.60
CA PHE A 452 -0.38 26.56 -20.35
C PHE A 452 0.52 27.67 -20.86
N SER A 453 1.82 27.60 -20.54
CA SER A 453 2.81 28.54 -21.07
C SER A 453 2.91 28.44 -22.58
N GLY A 454 3.31 29.52 -23.23
CA GLY A 454 3.56 29.53 -24.66
C GLY A 454 4.60 28.49 -25.10
N ARG A 455 5.56 28.17 -24.25
CA ARG A 455 6.57 27.12 -24.51
C ARG A 455 5.97 25.73 -24.49
N LEU A 456 5.16 25.37 -23.46
CA LEU A 456 4.50 24.07 -23.37
C LEU A 456 3.47 23.88 -24.50
N ALA A 457 2.70 24.92 -24.82
CA ALA A 457 1.74 24.90 -25.91
C ALA A 457 2.42 24.58 -27.26
N ARG A 458 3.56 25.23 -27.56
CA ARG A 458 4.35 24.98 -28.77
C ARG A 458 4.89 23.54 -28.78
N ALA A 459 5.47 23.07 -27.68
CA ALA A 459 5.99 21.71 -27.60
C ALA A 459 4.88 20.66 -27.81
N LEU A 460 3.70 20.86 -27.24
CA LEU A 460 2.52 20.01 -27.50
C LEU A 460 2.15 19.99 -28.99
N GLY A 461 2.10 21.15 -29.65
CA GLY A 461 1.82 21.24 -31.07
C GLY A 461 2.85 20.48 -31.90
N GLU A 462 4.13 20.67 -31.61
CA GLU A 462 5.25 20.01 -32.32
C GLU A 462 5.17 18.48 -32.24
N GLU A 463 4.93 17.94 -31.04
CA GLU A 463 4.93 16.50 -30.82
C GLU A 463 3.66 15.83 -31.36
N LEU A 464 2.48 16.43 -31.14
CA LEU A 464 1.22 15.90 -31.59
C LEU A 464 1.07 15.96 -33.14
N ALA A 465 1.61 17.01 -33.79
CA ALA A 465 1.63 17.10 -35.25
C ALA A 465 2.53 16.03 -35.93
N GLN A 466 3.48 15.47 -35.18
CA GLN A 466 4.33 14.37 -35.62
C GLN A 466 3.75 12.98 -35.28
N GLY A 467 2.51 12.89 -34.78
CA GLY A 467 1.90 11.63 -34.41
C GLY A 467 2.48 11.04 -33.09
N ARG A 468 3.01 11.88 -32.21
CA ARG A 468 3.62 11.43 -30.93
C ARG A 468 2.69 11.66 -29.77
N LYS A 469 3.01 11.07 -28.62
CA LYS A 469 2.20 11.13 -27.40
C LYS A 469 2.80 12.06 -26.37
N ALA A 470 1.90 12.74 -25.64
CA ALA A 470 2.26 13.59 -24.50
C ALA A 470 1.58 13.14 -23.20
N VAL A 471 2.28 13.30 -22.10
CA VAL A 471 1.76 13.09 -20.75
C VAL A 471 1.74 14.42 -20.00
N LEU A 472 0.58 14.84 -19.54
CA LEU A 472 0.41 16.07 -18.76
C LEU A 472 0.01 15.74 -17.32
N LEU A 473 0.89 16.09 -16.39
CA LEU A 473 0.66 15.90 -14.97
C LEU A 473 0.05 17.16 -14.36
N LEU A 474 -1.14 17.01 -13.78
CA LEU A 474 -1.71 17.97 -12.85
C LEU A 474 -1.54 17.44 -11.44
N ASN A 475 -0.67 18.03 -10.65
CA ASN A 475 -0.52 17.63 -9.27
C ASN A 475 -1.59 18.26 -8.40
N GLN A 476 -2.75 17.62 -8.32
CA GLN A 476 -3.84 18.04 -7.47
C GLN A 476 -4.09 16.96 -6.41
N ARG A 477 -3.51 17.16 -5.24
CA ARG A 477 -3.94 16.47 -4.02
C ARG A 477 -4.68 17.48 -3.15
N GLY A 478 -5.96 17.21 -2.91
CA GLY A 478 -6.69 17.75 -1.78
C GLY A 478 -7.02 19.23 -1.84
N PHE A 479 -7.52 19.67 -0.73
CA PHE A 479 -8.26 20.91 -0.51
C PHE A 479 -7.39 22.02 0.11
N ALA A 480 -6.07 21.88 0.13
CA ALA A 480 -5.20 22.91 0.69
C ALA A 480 -5.24 24.16 -0.20
N LYS A 481 -5.96 25.15 0.28
CA LYS A 481 -6.05 26.48 -0.35
C LYS A 481 -4.94 27.33 0.21
N PHE A 482 -3.97 27.70 -0.59
CA PHE A 482 -2.97 28.68 -0.23
C PHE A 482 -3.09 29.92 -1.10
N LEU A 483 -2.46 31.03 -0.68
CA LEU A 483 -2.33 32.24 -1.48
C LEU A 483 -1.01 32.21 -2.21
N LEU A 484 -1.02 32.53 -3.51
CA LEU A 484 0.17 32.68 -4.34
C LEU A 484 0.10 34.01 -5.08
N CYS A 485 1.19 34.74 -5.07
CA CYS A 485 1.34 35.93 -5.88
C CYS A 485 1.74 35.55 -7.30
N ARG A 486 0.93 35.91 -8.29
CA ARG A 486 1.20 35.54 -9.69
C ARG A 486 2.30 36.35 -10.33
N ASP A 487 2.65 37.52 -9.76
CA ASP A 487 3.71 38.37 -10.28
C ASP A 487 5.12 38.00 -9.81
N CYS A 488 5.26 37.47 -8.58
CA CYS A 488 6.57 37.16 -8.01
C CYS A 488 6.69 35.78 -7.40
N GLY A 489 5.65 34.95 -7.43
CA GLY A 489 5.66 33.60 -6.86
C GLY A 489 5.45 33.53 -5.36
N PHE A 490 5.51 34.63 -4.60
CA PHE A 490 5.42 34.62 -3.14
C PHE A 490 4.25 33.82 -2.58
N VAL A 491 4.53 32.96 -1.61
CA VAL A 491 3.53 32.19 -0.83
C VAL A 491 3.79 32.45 0.66
N PRO A 492 2.73 32.81 1.45
CA PRO A 492 2.89 33.00 2.90
C PRO A 492 3.26 31.71 3.62
N GLU A 493 4.35 31.71 4.38
CA GLU A 493 4.79 30.58 5.20
C GLU A 493 4.67 30.85 6.70
N CYS A 494 4.60 29.78 7.49
CA CYS A 494 4.61 29.86 8.94
C CYS A 494 6.03 30.15 9.44
N PRO A 495 6.24 31.20 10.27
CA PRO A 495 7.57 31.54 10.78
C PRO A 495 8.15 30.49 11.76
N HIS A 496 7.29 29.62 12.32
CA HIS A 496 7.68 28.61 13.30
C HIS A 496 7.90 27.22 12.70
N CYS A 497 7.20 26.91 11.59
CA CYS A 497 7.20 25.57 11.01
C CYS A 497 7.79 25.52 9.59
N SER A 498 8.01 26.67 8.95
CA SER A 498 8.43 26.78 7.54
C SER A 498 7.59 25.91 6.59
N THR A 499 6.29 25.90 6.82
CA THR A 499 5.29 25.27 5.95
C THR A 499 4.33 26.35 5.47
N SER A 500 3.78 26.18 4.28
CA SER A 500 2.84 27.14 3.72
C SER A 500 1.60 27.26 4.59
N LEU A 501 1.07 28.49 4.75
CA LEU A 501 -0.12 28.78 5.51
C LEU A 501 -1.37 28.46 4.69
N THR A 502 -2.35 27.81 5.32
CA THR A 502 -3.64 27.52 4.69
C THR A 502 -4.56 28.73 4.79
N TYR A 503 -5.13 29.13 3.66
CA TYR A 503 -6.08 30.25 3.60
C TYR A 503 -7.50 29.79 3.95
N HIS A 504 -8.10 30.44 4.95
CA HIS A 504 -9.47 30.26 5.37
C HIS A 504 -10.33 31.43 4.93
N GLU A 505 -11.37 31.16 4.13
CA GLU A 505 -12.30 32.18 3.62
C GLU A 505 -13.09 32.86 4.73
N GLN A 506 -13.51 32.08 5.72
CA GLN A 506 -14.16 32.63 6.92
C GLN A 506 -13.11 33.39 7.73
N GLY A 507 -13.32 34.73 7.80
CA GLY A 507 -12.42 35.62 8.50
C GLY A 507 -11.18 36.04 7.72
N ALA A 508 -11.04 35.67 6.43
CA ALA A 508 -9.90 36.02 5.57
C ALA A 508 -8.54 35.87 6.28
N LYS A 509 -8.27 34.70 6.84
CA LYS A 509 -7.08 34.42 7.64
C LYS A 509 -6.22 33.29 7.10
N LEU A 510 -4.93 33.35 7.40
CA LEU A 510 -3.92 32.35 7.12
C LEU A 510 -3.62 31.58 8.40
N VAL A 511 -3.67 30.26 8.36
CA VAL A 511 -3.51 29.39 9.53
C VAL A 511 -2.45 28.32 9.27
N CYS A 512 -1.55 28.14 10.22
CA CYS A 512 -0.65 26.98 10.28
C CYS A 512 -1.34 25.83 11.03
N HIS A 513 -1.61 24.74 10.34
CA HIS A 513 -2.21 23.56 10.96
C HIS A 513 -1.23 22.67 11.75
N HIS A 514 0.07 23.05 11.84
CA HIS A 514 1.03 22.34 12.69
C HIS A 514 1.10 22.95 14.10
N CYS A 515 1.15 24.28 14.20
CA CYS A 515 1.35 24.97 15.47
C CYS A 515 0.23 25.94 15.87
N GLY A 516 -0.79 26.12 15.03
CA GLY A 516 -1.91 27.02 15.27
C GLY A 516 -1.62 28.52 15.00
N TYR A 517 -0.42 28.88 14.51
CA TYR A 517 -0.12 30.27 14.14
C TYR A 517 -1.18 30.80 13.17
N THR A 518 -1.71 31.99 13.47
CA THR A 518 -2.78 32.58 12.68
C THR A 518 -2.48 34.05 12.44
N VAL A 519 -2.65 34.49 11.20
CA VAL A 519 -2.50 35.90 10.78
C VAL A 519 -3.56 36.28 9.77
N ALA A 520 -3.94 37.57 9.70
CA ALA A 520 -4.86 38.07 8.68
C ALA A 520 -4.22 37.94 7.29
N ALA A 521 -5.03 37.55 6.29
CA ALA A 521 -4.55 37.47 4.91
C ALA A 521 -4.27 38.91 4.40
N PRO A 522 -3.06 39.19 3.89
CA PRO A 522 -2.75 40.50 3.36
C PRO A 522 -3.56 40.77 2.07
N PRO A 523 -4.03 42.02 1.83
CA PRO A 523 -4.80 42.37 0.64
C PRO A 523 -3.95 42.42 -0.62
N THR A 524 -2.66 42.68 -0.49
CA THR A 524 -1.65 42.72 -1.55
C THR A 524 -0.43 41.88 -1.15
N CYS A 525 0.39 41.51 -2.12
CA CYS A 525 1.62 40.79 -1.85
C CYS A 525 2.58 41.60 -0.99
N PRO A 526 3.06 41.10 0.16
CA PRO A 526 4.00 41.84 1.01
C PRO A 526 5.39 41.98 0.40
N GLU A 527 5.78 41.13 -0.55
CA GLU A 527 7.06 41.15 -1.22
C GLU A 527 7.14 42.17 -2.37
N CYS A 528 6.11 42.17 -3.28
CA CYS A 528 6.16 42.99 -4.48
C CYS A 528 5.04 44.04 -4.59
N GLY A 529 4.14 44.12 -3.59
CA GLY A 529 2.98 45.03 -3.59
C GLY A 529 1.84 44.70 -4.56
N SER A 530 1.95 43.62 -5.32
CA SER A 530 0.98 43.20 -6.33
C SER A 530 -0.41 42.91 -5.75
N PRO A 531 -1.50 43.30 -6.44
CA PRO A 531 -2.87 42.90 -6.07
C PRO A 531 -3.19 41.45 -6.49
N TYR A 532 -2.28 40.76 -7.17
CA TYR A 532 -2.52 39.41 -7.70
C TYR A 532 -2.09 38.30 -6.74
N LEU A 533 -2.06 38.56 -5.43
CA LEU A 533 -2.01 37.55 -4.40
C LEU A 533 -3.40 36.88 -4.30
N LYS A 534 -3.55 35.72 -4.89
CA LYS A 534 -4.83 35.03 -5.06
C LYS A 534 -4.78 33.60 -4.61
N LYS A 535 -5.96 33.02 -4.35
CA LYS A 535 -6.11 31.58 -4.14
C LYS A 535 -5.57 30.81 -5.34
N PHE A 536 -4.84 29.75 -5.04
CA PHE A 536 -4.27 28.89 -6.05
C PHE A 536 -4.95 27.51 -6.04
N GLY A 537 -5.09 26.92 -7.25
CA GLY A 537 -5.66 25.60 -7.49
C GLY A 537 -6.63 25.57 -8.67
N ALA A 538 -6.52 24.56 -9.52
CA ALA A 538 -7.44 24.33 -10.66
C ALA A 538 -7.88 22.88 -10.66
N GLY A 539 -9.16 22.58 -10.85
CA GLY A 539 -9.69 21.21 -10.98
C GLY A 539 -9.30 20.56 -12.31
N THR A 540 -9.15 19.23 -12.34
CA THR A 540 -8.80 18.44 -13.53
C THR A 540 -9.74 18.71 -14.73
N GLN A 541 -11.03 18.89 -14.45
CA GLN A 541 -12.03 19.21 -15.47
C GLN A 541 -11.77 20.56 -16.15
N ARG A 542 -11.39 21.57 -15.38
CA ARG A 542 -11.04 22.89 -15.95
C ARG A 542 -9.78 22.79 -16.81
N VAL A 543 -8.77 22.04 -16.33
CA VAL A 543 -7.53 21.80 -17.09
C VAL A 543 -7.82 21.10 -18.42
N GLU A 544 -8.68 20.08 -18.40
CA GLU A 544 -9.12 19.38 -19.62
C GLU A 544 -9.82 20.33 -20.62
N THR A 545 -10.70 21.19 -20.11
CA THR A 545 -11.40 22.17 -20.96
C THR A 545 -10.42 23.16 -21.61
N GLU A 546 -9.52 23.74 -20.80
CA GLU A 546 -8.50 24.67 -21.32
C GLU A 546 -7.51 23.98 -22.27
N LEU A 547 -7.16 22.71 -22.00
CA LEU A 547 -6.34 21.91 -22.91
C LEU A 547 -7.02 21.65 -24.24
N ARG A 548 -8.32 21.32 -24.24
CA ARG A 548 -9.09 21.13 -25.48
C ARG A 548 -9.08 22.38 -26.33
N GLN A 549 -9.38 23.53 -25.72
CA GLN A 549 -9.34 24.82 -26.39
C GLN A 549 -7.96 25.17 -26.99
N LEU A 550 -6.90 24.82 -26.22
CA LEU A 550 -5.54 24.98 -26.70
C LEU A 550 -5.26 24.12 -27.94
N LEU A 551 -5.58 22.82 -27.88
CA LEU A 551 -5.33 21.88 -28.96
C LEU A 551 -6.10 22.26 -30.25
N ASP A 552 -7.35 22.70 -30.13
CA ASP A 552 -8.18 23.18 -31.26
C ASP A 552 -7.56 24.41 -31.95
N GLY A 553 -6.75 25.20 -31.24
CA GLY A 553 -6.05 26.37 -31.81
C GLY A 553 -4.64 26.10 -32.33
N LEU A 554 -4.09 24.87 -32.16
CA LEU A 554 -2.71 24.58 -32.57
C LEU A 554 -2.63 24.18 -34.07
N PRO A 555 -1.73 24.80 -34.85
CA PRO A 555 -1.52 24.43 -36.24
C PRO A 555 -1.01 22.99 -36.40
N GLY A 556 -1.60 22.23 -37.31
CA GLY A 556 -1.18 20.85 -37.61
C GLY A 556 -1.66 19.80 -36.59
N VAL A 557 -2.34 20.21 -35.53
CA VAL A 557 -2.97 19.30 -34.57
C VAL A 557 -4.45 19.18 -34.97
N GLY A 558 -4.88 17.97 -35.28
CA GLY A 558 -6.28 17.74 -35.65
C GLY A 558 -7.22 17.84 -34.43
N PRO A 559 -8.49 18.24 -34.61
CA PRO A 559 -9.47 18.31 -33.52
C PRO A 559 -9.80 16.94 -32.92
N THR A 560 -9.32 15.88 -33.52
CA THR A 560 -9.55 14.49 -33.14
C THR A 560 -8.50 13.90 -32.20
N VAL A 561 -7.46 14.66 -31.81
CA VAL A 561 -6.45 14.17 -30.86
C VAL A 561 -7.13 13.87 -29.52
N PRO A 562 -7.14 12.59 -29.08
CA PRO A 562 -7.81 12.22 -27.84
C PRO A 562 -7.07 12.79 -26.62
N ILE A 563 -7.84 13.38 -25.71
CA ILE A 563 -7.41 13.67 -24.35
C ILE A 563 -7.96 12.55 -23.45
N ILE A 564 -7.07 11.72 -22.94
CA ILE A 564 -7.42 10.61 -22.05
C ILE A 564 -7.18 11.08 -20.62
N ARG A 565 -8.26 11.27 -19.87
CA ARG A 565 -8.18 11.72 -18.49
C ARG A 565 -8.12 10.54 -17.51
N MET A 566 -7.11 10.54 -16.65
CA MET A 566 -6.89 9.52 -15.62
C MET A 566 -6.79 10.16 -14.24
N ASP A 567 -7.88 10.15 -13.52
CA ASP A 567 -7.98 10.62 -12.13
C ASP A 567 -8.84 9.67 -11.27
N ALA A 568 -9.04 10.01 -9.99
CA ALA A 568 -9.82 9.19 -9.09
C ALA A 568 -11.28 8.97 -9.55
N ASP A 569 -11.86 9.93 -10.25
CA ASP A 569 -13.25 9.85 -10.70
C ASP A 569 -13.40 8.91 -11.93
N THR A 570 -12.41 8.92 -12.83
CA THR A 570 -12.45 8.12 -14.06
C THR A 570 -12.00 6.67 -13.85
N THR A 571 -11.35 6.35 -12.72
CA THR A 571 -10.76 5.03 -12.44
C THR A 571 -11.51 4.22 -11.38
N GLN A 572 -12.75 4.60 -11.00
CA GLN A 572 -13.51 3.92 -9.95
C GLN A 572 -14.02 2.53 -10.36
N ALA A 573 -14.38 2.33 -11.60
CA ALA A 573 -14.88 1.05 -12.08
C ALA A 573 -13.76 0.00 -12.21
N LYS A 574 -14.09 -1.27 -11.92
CA LYS A 574 -13.14 -2.38 -12.08
C LYS A 574 -12.72 -2.49 -13.54
N GLY A 575 -11.43 -2.38 -13.83
CA GLY A 575 -10.89 -2.44 -15.20
C GLY A 575 -10.72 -1.09 -15.89
N ALA A 576 -11.42 -0.01 -15.47
CA ALA A 576 -11.37 1.30 -16.14
C ALA A 576 -9.95 1.85 -16.30
N HIS A 577 -9.09 1.65 -15.29
CA HIS A 577 -7.69 2.07 -15.37
C HIS A 577 -6.95 1.40 -16.54
N GLN A 578 -7.17 0.12 -16.73
CA GLN A 578 -6.55 -0.65 -17.82
C GLN A 578 -7.08 -0.23 -19.19
N GLU A 579 -8.40 -0.07 -19.32
CA GLU A 579 -9.05 0.35 -20.56
C GLU A 579 -8.55 1.73 -21.01
N LEU A 580 -8.37 2.69 -20.08
CA LEU A 580 -7.81 4.00 -20.39
C LEU A 580 -6.37 3.91 -20.90
N LEU A 581 -5.55 3.04 -20.28
CA LEU A 581 -4.17 2.83 -20.73
C LEU A 581 -4.09 2.15 -22.10
N GLU A 582 -4.93 1.16 -22.35
CA GLU A 582 -5.03 0.48 -23.64
C GLU A 582 -5.48 1.45 -24.73
N SER A 583 -6.44 2.32 -24.42
CA SER A 583 -6.89 3.37 -25.34
C SER A 583 -5.77 4.37 -25.66
N PHE A 584 -4.97 4.74 -24.65
CA PHE A 584 -3.79 5.60 -24.87
C PHE A 584 -2.71 4.90 -25.67
N ALA A 585 -2.44 3.63 -25.37
CA ALA A 585 -1.46 2.84 -26.12
C ALA A 585 -1.85 2.64 -27.60
N ALA A 586 -3.14 2.46 -27.89
CA ALA A 586 -3.65 2.22 -29.24
C ALA A 586 -3.74 3.48 -30.14
N ALA A 587 -3.71 4.68 -29.54
CA ALA A 587 -3.77 5.92 -30.30
C ALA A 587 -2.41 6.23 -30.95
N ASP A 588 -2.40 6.81 -32.18
CA ASP A 588 -1.18 7.28 -32.84
C ASP A 588 -0.66 8.55 -32.14
N ALA A 589 -1.51 9.57 -31.98
CA ALA A 589 -1.23 10.77 -31.19
C ALA A 589 -2.29 10.94 -30.10
N ALA A 590 -1.86 11.22 -28.89
CA ALA A 590 -2.78 11.40 -27.75
C ALA A 590 -2.14 12.22 -26.63
N VAL A 591 -2.99 12.82 -25.80
CA VAL A 591 -2.56 13.44 -24.54
C VAL A 591 -3.16 12.66 -23.37
N LEU A 592 -2.31 12.11 -22.51
CA LEU A 592 -2.72 11.54 -21.24
C LEU A 592 -2.67 12.64 -20.18
N LEU A 593 -3.83 13.06 -19.70
CA LEU A 593 -3.96 14.05 -18.65
C LEU A 593 -4.34 13.38 -17.33
N GLY A 594 -3.58 13.59 -16.28
CA GLY A 594 -3.98 13.01 -15.01
C GLY A 594 -3.19 13.52 -13.82
N THR A 595 -3.47 12.90 -12.66
CA THR A 595 -2.83 13.20 -11.40
C THR A 595 -1.61 12.30 -11.17
N GLN A 596 -1.12 12.19 -9.95
CA GLN A 596 0.03 11.33 -9.60
C GLN A 596 -0.07 9.87 -10.08
N MET A 597 -1.27 9.40 -10.45
CA MET A 597 -1.46 8.05 -10.98
C MET A 597 -0.70 7.82 -12.30
N ILE A 598 -0.57 8.87 -13.14
CA ILE A 598 0.16 8.77 -14.40
C ILE A 598 1.69 8.86 -14.24
N ALA A 599 2.16 9.38 -13.11
CA ALA A 599 3.59 9.43 -12.81
C ALA A 599 4.17 8.04 -12.48
N LYS A 600 3.31 7.03 -12.26
CA LYS A 600 3.71 5.75 -11.66
C LYS A 600 3.28 4.56 -12.52
N GLY A 601 4.16 3.56 -12.64
CA GLY A 601 3.83 2.24 -13.21
C GLY A 601 3.52 2.20 -14.70
N LEU A 602 3.55 3.33 -15.42
CA LEU A 602 3.30 3.38 -16.85
C LEU A 602 4.61 3.28 -17.64
N ASP A 603 4.59 2.43 -18.62
CA ASP A 603 5.73 2.18 -19.51
C ASP A 603 5.25 2.30 -20.95
N PHE A 604 5.43 3.49 -21.53
CA PHE A 604 5.11 3.78 -22.93
C PHE A 604 6.36 4.25 -23.64
N ASP A 605 6.72 3.53 -24.69
CA ASP A 605 7.94 3.80 -25.45
C ASP A 605 7.83 5.01 -26.37
N ASP A 606 6.60 5.42 -26.69
CA ASP A 606 6.26 6.48 -27.64
C ASP A 606 5.88 7.83 -27.00
N VAL A 607 6.07 7.97 -25.68
CA VAL A 607 5.90 9.25 -24.98
C VAL A 607 7.17 10.09 -25.11
N THR A 608 7.06 11.19 -25.86
CA THR A 608 8.18 12.12 -26.11
C THR A 608 8.11 13.41 -25.31
N LEU A 609 6.90 13.84 -24.90
CA LEU A 609 6.72 15.04 -24.09
C LEU A 609 6.04 14.72 -22.77
N VAL A 610 6.63 15.20 -21.69
CA VAL A 610 6.04 15.18 -20.36
C VAL A 610 5.94 16.61 -19.83
N GLY A 611 4.72 17.04 -19.48
CA GLY A 611 4.47 18.36 -18.93
C GLY A 611 3.95 18.30 -17.50
N VAL A 612 4.60 18.96 -16.56
CA VAL A 612 4.06 19.25 -15.22
C VAL A 612 3.37 20.62 -15.31
N ILE A 613 2.04 20.62 -15.29
CA ILE A 613 1.24 21.85 -15.51
C ILE A 613 1.45 22.82 -14.36
N ASN A 614 1.67 22.30 -13.16
CA ASN A 614 1.84 23.14 -11.96
C ASN A 614 2.58 22.37 -10.87
N ALA A 615 3.82 22.76 -10.62
CA ALA A 615 4.63 22.18 -9.54
C ALA A 615 4.29 22.79 -8.18
N ASP A 616 3.83 24.04 -8.14
CA ASP A 616 3.58 24.81 -6.91
C ASP A 616 2.51 24.19 -6.00
N THR A 617 1.54 23.51 -6.59
CA THR A 617 0.49 22.83 -5.79
C THR A 617 1.05 21.78 -4.83
N GLN A 618 2.11 21.06 -5.23
CA GLN A 618 2.79 20.10 -4.36
C GLN A 618 3.76 20.79 -3.41
N LEU A 619 4.47 21.79 -3.93
CA LEU A 619 5.50 22.52 -3.20
C LEU A 619 4.90 23.23 -1.97
N HIS A 620 3.67 23.73 -2.10
CA HIS A 620 2.99 24.50 -1.06
C HIS A 620 1.91 23.73 -0.30
N LEU A 621 1.95 22.38 -0.33
CA LEU A 621 1.17 21.63 0.64
C LEU A 621 1.64 22.00 2.06
N PRO A 622 0.73 22.15 3.02
CA PRO A 622 1.09 22.46 4.42
C PRO A 622 1.65 21.22 5.13
N ASP A 623 2.75 20.71 4.60
CA ASP A 623 3.47 19.53 5.09
C ASP A 623 4.98 19.79 4.94
N TYR A 624 5.76 19.43 5.96
CA TYR A 624 7.22 19.63 5.92
C TYR A 624 7.93 18.81 4.83
N ARG A 625 7.26 17.78 4.26
CA ARG A 625 7.76 16.98 3.13
C ARG A 625 7.39 17.55 1.76
N ALA A 626 6.73 18.70 1.69
CA ALA A 626 6.24 19.24 0.42
C ALA A 626 7.35 19.39 -0.62
N GLY A 627 8.51 19.98 -0.24
CA GLY A 627 9.69 20.10 -1.11
C GLY A 627 10.24 18.74 -1.55
N GLU A 628 10.38 17.78 -0.63
CA GLU A 628 10.84 16.43 -0.95
C GLU A 628 9.92 15.73 -1.97
N ARG A 629 8.61 15.82 -1.74
CA ARG A 629 7.63 15.23 -2.65
C ARG A 629 7.60 15.89 -4.01
N THR A 630 7.86 17.20 -4.07
CA THR A 630 7.97 17.95 -5.35
C THR A 630 9.19 17.49 -6.12
N PHE A 631 10.36 17.41 -5.46
CA PHE A 631 11.58 16.86 -6.04
C PHE A 631 11.37 15.45 -6.60
N GLN A 632 10.83 14.54 -5.78
CA GLN A 632 10.56 13.15 -6.16
C GLN A 632 9.60 13.06 -7.34
N LEU A 633 8.53 13.84 -7.32
CA LEU A 633 7.53 13.84 -8.38
C LEU A 633 8.11 14.26 -9.72
N ILE A 634 8.90 15.35 -9.77
CA ILE A 634 9.52 15.85 -10.99
C ILE A 634 10.48 14.80 -11.56
N GLU A 635 11.34 14.19 -10.75
CA GLU A 635 12.28 13.16 -11.21
C GLU A 635 11.54 11.88 -11.70
N GLN A 636 10.47 11.47 -11.03
CA GLN A 636 9.69 10.31 -11.45
C GLN A 636 9.00 10.52 -12.79
N VAL A 637 8.39 11.69 -12.96
CA VAL A 637 7.69 12.05 -14.19
C VAL A 637 8.69 12.24 -15.34
N ALA A 638 9.83 12.83 -15.07
CA ALA A 638 10.92 12.94 -16.06
C ALA A 638 11.38 11.55 -16.54
N GLY A 639 11.44 10.58 -15.66
CA GLY A 639 11.78 9.21 -16.01
C GLY A 639 10.81 8.52 -16.98
N ARG A 640 9.65 9.13 -17.31
CA ARG A 640 8.67 8.59 -18.27
C ARG A 640 8.96 9.00 -19.71
N ALA A 641 9.68 10.09 -19.93
CA ALA A 641 10.02 10.55 -21.26
C ALA A 641 11.26 9.83 -21.83
N GLY A 642 11.29 9.59 -23.13
CA GLY A 642 12.49 9.13 -23.85
C GLY A 642 13.00 7.74 -23.42
N ARG A 643 12.14 6.74 -23.36
CA ARG A 643 12.53 5.37 -23.01
C ARG A 643 12.97 4.54 -24.20
N ALA A 644 12.38 4.76 -25.36
CA ALA A 644 12.73 4.09 -26.59
C ALA A 644 13.78 4.87 -27.41
N GLU A 645 13.67 4.89 -28.72
CA GLU A 645 14.65 5.53 -29.61
C GLU A 645 14.52 7.05 -29.72
N LEU A 646 13.41 7.62 -29.25
CA LEU A 646 13.12 9.06 -29.34
C LEU A 646 13.60 9.77 -28.08
N ASP A 647 14.19 10.97 -28.28
CA ASP A 647 14.58 11.83 -27.17
C ASP A 647 13.33 12.39 -26.47
N GLY A 648 13.34 12.32 -25.15
CA GLY A 648 12.26 12.83 -24.32
C GLY A 648 12.49 14.28 -23.91
N ARG A 649 11.41 15.07 -23.90
CA ARG A 649 11.39 16.44 -23.36
C ARG A 649 10.53 16.50 -22.12
N VAL A 650 11.00 17.18 -21.08
CA VAL A 650 10.23 17.39 -19.86
C VAL A 650 10.12 18.87 -19.58
N MET A 651 8.90 19.35 -19.35
CA MET A 651 8.64 20.76 -19.07
C MET A 651 7.90 20.89 -17.75
N VAL A 652 8.43 21.70 -16.83
CA VAL A 652 7.88 21.96 -15.49
C VAL A 652 7.46 23.40 -15.38
N GLN A 653 6.17 23.67 -15.31
CA GLN A 653 5.63 25.00 -15.08
C GLN A 653 5.54 25.30 -13.59
N THR A 654 6.05 26.44 -13.17
CA THR A 654 6.06 26.88 -11.77
C THR A 654 6.13 28.40 -11.66
N TYR A 655 5.57 28.96 -10.61
CA TYR A 655 5.75 30.38 -10.25
C TYR A 655 7.01 30.63 -9.42
N GLU A 656 7.66 29.56 -8.94
CA GLU A 656 8.91 29.61 -8.15
C GLU A 656 10.03 28.84 -8.85
N ALA A 657 10.46 29.34 -10.01
CA ALA A 657 11.50 28.70 -10.82
C ALA A 657 12.86 28.59 -10.10
N ASP A 658 13.11 29.43 -9.11
CA ASP A 658 14.34 29.44 -8.30
C ASP A 658 14.28 28.53 -7.06
N ASP A 659 13.13 27.90 -6.77
CA ASP A 659 13.01 26.99 -5.62
C ASP A 659 14.03 25.85 -5.72
N VAL A 660 14.62 25.51 -4.58
CA VAL A 660 15.71 24.51 -4.52
C VAL A 660 15.25 23.12 -4.90
N ALA A 661 14.04 22.71 -4.54
CA ALA A 661 13.53 21.38 -4.89
C ALA A 661 13.31 21.28 -6.42
N ILE A 662 12.78 22.33 -7.04
CA ILE A 662 12.55 22.37 -8.50
C ILE A 662 13.88 22.40 -9.25
N ARG A 663 14.82 23.28 -8.86
CA ARG A 663 16.16 23.39 -9.50
C ARG A 663 16.98 22.12 -9.35
N ALA A 664 16.94 21.51 -8.17
CA ALA A 664 17.62 20.25 -7.90
C ALA A 664 17.07 19.11 -8.76
N ALA A 665 15.74 19.01 -8.88
CA ALA A 665 15.11 18.03 -9.75
C ALA A 665 15.43 18.28 -11.23
N ALA A 666 15.39 19.53 -11.68
CA ALA A 666 15.70 19.91 -13.06
C ALA A 666 17.13 19.56 -13.47
N THR A 667 18.05 19.52 -12.53
CA THR A 667 19.46 19.16 -12.74
C THR A 667 19.83 17.76 -12.26
N TYR A 668 18.88 16.95 -11.82
CA TYR A 668 19.09 15.64 -11.21
C TYR A 668 20.12 15.67 -10.07
N ASN A 669 20.20 16.79 -9.34
CA ASN A 669 21.16 17.04 -8.28
C ASN A 669 20.54 16.89 -6.89
N ARG A 670 20.26 15.65 -6.49
CA ARG A 670 19.75 15.33 -5.14
C ARG A 670 20.62 15.93 -4.03
N GLY A 671 21.94 15.99 -4.22
CA GLY A 671 22.86 16.59 -3.26
C GLY A 671 22.59 18.09 -3.01
N MET A 672 22.18 18.84 -4.03
CA MET A 672 21.75 20.24 -3.89
C MET A 672 20.52 20.34 -2.98
N PHE A 673 19.50 19.50 -3.22
CA PHE A 673 18.28 19.44 -2.43
C PHE A 673 18.57 19.08 -0.95
N LEU A 674 19.32 18.00 -0.73
CA LEU A 674 19.64 17.54 0.64
C LEU A 674 20.43 18.57 1.45
N ARG A 675 21.35 19.30 0.83
CA ARG A 675 22.12 20.37 1.50
C ARG A 675 21.26 21.54 1.98
N ALA A 676 20.16 21.81 1.34
CA ALA A 676 19.19 22.83 1.76
C ALA A 676 18.18 22.28 2.78
N GLU A 677 17.65 21.09 2.54
CA GLU A 677 16.54 20.54 3.31
C GLU A 677 16.96 19.97 4.67
N LEU A 678 18.09 19.27 4.75
CA LEU A 678 18.52 18.64 5.99
C LEU A 678 18.78 19.63 7.15
N PRO A 679 19.48 20.77 6.95
CA PRO A 679 19.62 21.77 7.99
C PRO A 679 18.28 22.36 8.47
N LYS A 680 17.35 22.62 7.53
CA LYS A 680 16.00 23.10 7.83
C LYS A 680 15.25 22.10 8.73
N ARG A 681 15.24 20.80 8.36
CA ARG A 681 14.61 19.75 9.18
C ARG A 681 15.24 19.58 10.55
N LYS A 682 16.56 19.69 10.63
CA LYS A 682 17.28 19.62 11.91
C LYS A 682 16.91 20.77 12.83
N LEU A 683 16.88 22.01 12.30
CA LEU A 683 16.55 23.21 13.07
C LEU A 683 15.12 23.15 13.62
N LEU A 684 14.18 22.67 12.80
CA LEU A 684 12.75 22.65 13.12
C LEU A 684 12.31 21.38 13.85
N GLY A 685 13.22 20.43 14.10
CA GLY A 685 12.89 19.14 14.72
C GLY A 685 11.91 18.34 13.88
N TYR A 686 12.30 18.03 12.64
CA TYR A 686 11.54 17.13 11.75
C TYR A 686 12.32 15.83 11.47
N PRO A 687 11.66 14.73 11.07
CA PRO A 687 12.36 13.57 10.54
C PRO A 687 13.33 13.94 9.39
N PRO A 688 14.52 13.36 9.33
CA PRO A 688 14.99 12.15 10.01
C PRO A 688 15.65 12.38 11.39
N TYR A 689 15.58 13.55 11.98
CA TYR A 689 16.27 13.88 13.23
C TYR A 689 15.46 13.60 14.49
N VAL A 690 14.15 13.50 14.34
CA VAL A 690 13.21 13.15 15.41
C VAL A 690 12.21 12.11 14.92
N ARG A 691 11.55 11.46 15.85
CA ARG A 691 10.32 10.70 15.61
C ARG A 691 9.12 11.58 15.89
N MET A 692 8.01 11.27 15.23
CA MET A 692 6.77 12.02 15.41
C MET A 692 5.59 11.08 15.68
N ALA A 693 4.64 11.56 16.47
CA ALA A 693 3.31 10.98 16.54
C ALA A 693 2.27 12.07 16.25
N ASN A 694 1.22 11.68 15.55
CA ASN A 694 0.06 12.51 15.30
C ASN A 694 -1.13 11.91 16.05
N VAL A 695 -1.59 12.59 17.10
CA VAL A 695 -2.76 12.19 17.88
C VAL A 695 -3.98 12.85 17.28
N LEU A 696 -4.83 12.06 16.63
CA LEU A 696 -6.02 12.49 15.91
C LEU A 696 -7.26 12.35 16.78
N LEU A 697 -8.11 13.37 16.77
CA LEU A 697 -9.42 13.35 17.40
C LEU A 697 -10.48 13.74 16.37
N TRP A 698 -11.63 13.07 16.41
CA TRP A 698 -12.72 13.41 15.49
C TRP A 698 -14.09 13.07 16.08
N GLY A 699 -15.11 13.83 15.65
CA GLY A 699 -16.50 13.68 16.09
C GLY A 699 -17.47 14.55 15.30
N ALA A 700 -18.76 14.39 15.54
CA ALA A 700 -19.79 15.14 14.85
C ALA A 700 -19.94 16.58 15.37
N ASP A 701 -19.56 16.83 16.62
CA ASP A 701 -19.66 18.13 17.30
C ASP A 701 -18.28 18.77 17.41
N GLU A 702 -18.10 19.94 16.79
CA GLU A 702 -16.82 20.65 16.76
C GLU A 702 -16.35 21.08 18.15
N HIS A 703 -17.28 21.59 18.96
CA HIS A 703 -16.94 22.07 20.31
C HIS A 703 -16.51 20.92 21.21
N ALA A 704 -17.20 19.78 21.17
CA ALA A 704 -16.83 18.59 21.90
C ALA A 704 -15.43 18.07 21.48
N VAL A 705 -15.13 18.05 20.18
CA VAL A 705 -13.82 17.61 19.67
C VAL A 705 -12.71 18.58 20.08
N ALA A 706 -12.92 19.89 19.97
CA ALA A 706 -11.96 20.91 20.37
C ALA A 706 -11.65 20.84 21.88
N THR A 707 -12.67 20.78 22.72
CA THR A 707 -12.53 20.68 24.19
C THR A 707 -11.77 19.41 24.58
N GLU A 708 -12.11 18.27 23.97
CA GLU A 708 -11.43 17.00 24.23
C GLU A 708 -9.98 17.04 23.74
N ALA A 709 -9.69 17.70 22.62
CA ALA A 709 -8.33 17.85 22.10
C ALA A 709 -7.45 18.71 23.03
N GLU A 710 -8.00 19.81 23.57
CA GLU A 710 -7.31 20.64 24.55
C GLU A 710 -7.04 19.88 25.86
N LEU A 711 -8.02 19.12 26.35
CA LEU A 711 -7.89 18.29 27.54
C LEU A 711 -6.80 17.24 27.34
N LEU A 712 -6.83 16.52 26.20
CA LEU A 712 -5.84 15.50 25.89
C LEU A 712 -4.46 16.10 25.69
N HIS A 713 -4.35 17.29 25.09
CA HIS A 713 -3.07 18.02 24.98
C HIS A 713 -2.50 18.32 26.36
N ALA A 714 -3.31 18.84 27.31
CA ALA A 714 -2.85 19.11 28.67
C ALA A 714 -2.36 17.85 29.37
N GLN A 715 -3.09 16.74 29.28
CA GLN A 715 -2.71 15.45 29.84
C GLN A 715 -1.43 14.89 29.23
N LEU A 716 -1.27 14.99 27.90
CA LEU A 716 -0.05 14.60 27.20
C LEU A 716 1.16 15.44 27.63
N ALA A 717 0.99 16.76 27.68
CA ALA A 717 2.07 17.66 28.06
C ALA A 717 2.52 17.41 29.51
N GLU A 718 1.60 17.13 30.42
CA GLU A 718 1.89 16.79 31.82
C GLU A 718 2.60 15.43 31.92
N LEU A 719 2.08 14.39 31.27
CA LEU A 719 2.66 13.04 31.27
C LEU A 719 4.10 13.08 30.75
N ILE A 720 4.29 13.71 29.58
CA ILE A 720 5.60 13.80 28.94
C ILE A 720 6.59 14.59 29.78
N ARG A 721 6.16 15.70 30.39
CA ARG A 721 7.01 16.49 31.29
C ARG A 721 7.48 15.67 32.50
N ASN A 722 6.60 14.86 33.06
CA ASN A 722 6.89 14.03 34.22
C ASN A 722 7.79 12.84 33.90
N GLU A 723 7.62 12.20 32.73
CA GLU A 723 8.36 10.98 32.37
C GLU A 723 9.70 11.27 31.68
N VAL A 724 9.74 12.24 30.75
CA VAL A 724 10.89 12.48 29.87
C VAL A 724 11.42 13.92 29.90
N GLY A 725 10.74 14.82 30.62
CA GLY A 725 11.12 16.22 30.74
C GLY A 725 10.91 17.00 29.46
N GLU A 726 11.78 18.00 29.21
CA GLU A 726 11.69 18.89 28.05
C GLU A 726 12.31 18.32 26.75
N ARG A 727 12.75 17.06 26.78
CA ARG A 727 13.34 16.43 25.58
C ARG A 727 12.34 16.19 24.47
N TRP A 728 11.07 16.05 24.82
CA TRP A 728 9.97 15.89 23.87
C TRP A 728 9.20 17.21 23.73
N GLN A 729 8.67 17.41 22.54
CA GLN A 729 7.83 18.57 22.26
C GLN A 729 6.40 18.11 21.94
N VAL A 730 5.42 18.68 22.65
CA VAL A 730 4.00 18.51 22.39
C VAL A 730 3.49 19.83 21.81
N LEU A 731 3.09 19.80 20.54
CA LEU A 731 2.52 20.99 19.88
C LEU A 731 1.06 21.17 20.33
N PRO A 732 0.53 22.41 20.26
CA PRO A 732 -0.86 22.68 20.62
C PRO A 732 -1.86 21.82 19.85
N ALA A 733 -3.05 21.59 20.46
CA ALA A 733 -4.17 21.01 19.76
C ALA A 733 -4.70 21.98 18.72
N VAL A 734 -4.74 21.57 17.45
CA VAL A 734 -5.17 22.42 16.33
C VAL A 734 -6.11 21.66 15.40
N PRO A 735 -7.00 22.36 14.69
CA PRO A 735 -7.78 21.73 13.63
C PRO A 735 -6.87 21.14 12.55
N CYS A 736 -7.19 19.93 12.04
CA CYS A 736 -6.50 19.39 10.87
C CYS A 736 -6.68 20.29 9.64
N VAL A 737 -5.81 20.18 8.64
CA VAL A 737 -5.93 20.88 7.35
C VAL A 737 -7.31 20.68 6.74
N LEU A 738 -7.82 19.45 6.78
CA LEU A 738 -9.21 19.10 6.50
C LEU A 738 -10.00 19.06 7.82
N ALA A 739 -10.29 20.26 8.36
CA ALA A 739 -10.95 20.40 9.65
C ALA A 739 -12.33 19.73 9.69
N LYS A 740 -13.03 19.63 8.55
CA LYS A 740 -14.33 18.96 8.43
C LYS A 740 -14.33 18.03 7.20
N LEU A 741 -14.58 16.76 7.44
CA LEU A 741 -14.69 15.75 6.40
C LEU A 741 -15.92 14.86 6.66
N ARG A 742 -16.85 14.75 5.69
CA ARG A 742 -18.08 13.94 5.80
C ARG A 742 -18.87 14.20 7.10
N ASN A 743 -19.08 15.47 7.41
CA ASN A 743 -19.75 15.95 8.64
C ASN A 743 -19.04 15.59 9.95
N THR A 744 -17.77 15.25 9.91
CA THR A 744 -16.93 14.93 11.06
C THR A 744 -15.87 16.02 11.20
N TYR A 745 -15.78 16.66 12.35
CA TYR A 745 -14.73 17.62 12.68
C TYR A 745 -13.50 16.90 13.18
N ARG A 746 -12.31 17.43 12.85
CA ARG A 746 -11.03 16.78 13.10
C ARG A 746 -10.03 17.74 13.70
N TYR A 747 -9.42 17.33 14.79
CA TYR A 747 -8.31 18.01 15.46
C TYR A 747 -7.13 17.08 15.60
N HIS A 748 -5.94 17.63 15.77
CA HIS A 748 -4.75 16.83 16.04
C HIS A 748 -3.79 17.50 17.01
N ILE A 749 -2.93 16.67 17.60
CA ILE A 749 -1.84 17.07 18.49
C ILE A 749 -0.59 16.36 17.95
N VAL A 750 0.46 17.13 17.62
CA VAL A 750 1.71 16.56 17.16
C VAL A 750 2.70 16.45 18.33
N VAL A 751 3.27 15.26 18.49
CA VAL A 751 4.32 14.98 19.47
C VAL A 751 5.61 14.69 18.73
N LYS A 752 6.72 15.31 19.15
CA LYS A 752 8.06 15.09 18.61
C LYS A 752 8.98 14.54 19.71
N ALA A 753 9.72 13.50 19.40
CA ALA A 753 10.62 12.81 20.32
C ALA A 753 11.98 12.55 19.67
N PRO A 754 13.10 12.48 20.43
CA PRO A 754 14.38 12.01 19.93
C PRO A 754 14.30 10.62 19.29
N LEU A 755 15.19 10.31 18.34
CA LEU A 755 15.17 9.05 17.59
C LEU A 755 15.28 7.79 18.45
N GLY A 756 16.02 7.87 19.56
CA GLY A 756 16.25 6.72 20.45
C GLY A 756 15.15 6.48 21.48
N ASP A 757 14.19 7.38 21.58
CA ASP A 757 13.15 7.28 22.61
C ASP A 757 11.97 6.42 22.12
N ASP A 758 11.36 5.66 23.04
CA ASP A 758 10.12 4.95 22.75
C ASP A 758 8.93 5.91 22.77
N LEU A 759 8.54 6.35 21.58
CA LEU A 759 7.42 7.26 21.37
C LEU A 759 6.06 6.61 21.67
N SER A 760 5.95 5.29 21.59
CA SER A 760 4.68 4.57 21.66
C SER A 760 4.22 4.33 23.09
N ALA A 761 5.12 3.92 23.99
CA ALA A 761 4.76 3.49 25.34
C ALA A 761 4.03 4.55 26.19
N PRO A 762 4.48 5.83 26.26
CA PRO A 762 3.74 6.86 26.99
C PRO A 762 2.35 7.11 26.40
N LEU A 763 2.22 7.10 25.08
CA LEU A 763 0.95 7.28 24.38
C LEU A 763 -0.03 6.13 24.68
N VAL A 764 0.45 4.89 24.63
CA VAL A 764 -0.36 3.70 24.98
C VAL A 764 -0.87 3.82 26.40
N ARG A 765 0.00 4.15 27.38
CA ARG A 765 -0.41 4.31 28.78
C ARG A 765 -1.49 5.38 28.95
N LEU A 766 -1.35 6.53 28.29
CA LEU A 766 -2.34 7.58 28.37
C LEU A 766 -3.69 7.14 27.80
N PHE A 767 -3.67 6.53 26.63
CA PHE A 767 -4.91 6.07 25.97
C PHE A 767 -5.61 4.95 26.76
N ARG A 768 -4.88 4.12 27.50
CA ARG A 768 -5.43 3.11 28.41
C ARG A 768 -6.09 3.74 29.65
N ALA A 769 -5.43 4.73 30.24
CA ALA A 769 -5.91 5.38 31.47
C ALA A 769 -7.04 6.38 31.22
N ARG A 770 -7.22 6.84 29.99
CA ARG A 770 -8.17 7.89 29.63
C ARG A 770 -9.62 7.41 29.75
N LYS A 771 -10.47 8.25 30.33
CA LYS A 771 -11.92 8.11 30.23
C LYS A 771 -12.33 8.44 28.79
N VAL A 772 -12.91 7.48 28.09
CA VAL A 772 -13.38 7.67 26.72
C VAL A 772 -14.62 8.56 26.71
N ASN A 773 -14.54 9.68 25.98
CA ASN A 773 -15.72 10.46 25.64
C ASN A 773 -16.45 9.77 24.47
N PRO A 774 -17.67 9.29 24.64
CA PRO A 774 -18.36 8.54 23.59
C PRO A 774 -18.70 9.37 22.33
N ALA A 775 -18.66 10.71 22.43
CA ALA A 775 -18.90 11.61 21.31
C ALA A 775 -17.64 11.90 20.47
N VAL A 776 -16.44 11.57 20.99
CA VAL A 776 -15.16 11.89 20.33
C VAL A 776 -14.31 10.65 20.22
N ASN A 777 -13.98 10.30 18.98
CA ASN A 777 -13.03 9.25 18.68
C ASN A 777 -11.60 9.81 18.73
N ALA A 778 -10.64 8.97 19.08
CA ALA A 778 -9.24 9.32 19.06
C ALA A 778 -8.39 8.15 18.54
N ALA A 779 -7.29 8.48 17.85
CA ALA A 779 -6.31 7.49 17.38
C ALA A 779 -4.91 8.10 17.38
N VAL A 780 -3.92 7.24 17.50
CA VAL A 780 -2.50 7.61 17.41
C VAL A 780 -1.95 7.15 16.08
N ASP A 781 -1.21 8.02 15.41
CA ASP A 781 -0.44 7.72 14.22
C ASP A 781 1.05 7.91 14.53
N ILE A 782 1.77 6.82 14.73
CA ILE A 782 3.21 6.81 14.98
C ILE A 782 3.95 6.89 13.65
N ASP A 783 4.93 7.79 13.57
CA ASP A 783 5.74 8.08 12.37
C ASP A 783 4.84 8.37 11.13
N PRO A 784 4.00 9.42 11.19
CA PRO A 784 3.07 9.77 10.13
C PRO A 784 3.82 10.13 8.84
N VAL A 785 3.25 9.78 7.69
CA VAL A 785 3.80 10.18 6.38
C VAL A 785 3.34 11.57 5.96
N ASP A 786 2.22 12.03 6.49
CA ASP A 786 1.74 13.41 6.36
C ASP A 786 0.96 13.83 7.61
N LEU A 787 0.72 15.12 7.73
CA LEU A 787 -0.06 15.73 8.82
C LEU A 787 -1.38 16.36 8.29
N LEU A 788 -1.84 15.96 7.09
CA LEU A 788 -3.01 16.51 6.40
C LEU A 788 -4.36 16.02 6.94
#